data_217329938c256738b5760bbe1e0f8121
#
_entry.id   217329938c256738b5760bbe1e0f8121
#
_cell.length_a   1.000
_cell.length_b   1.000
_cell.length_c   1.000
_cell.angle_alpha   90.00
_cell.angle_beta   90.00
_cell.angle_gamma   90.00
#
_symmetry.space_group_name_H-M   'P 1'
#
loop_
_entity.id
_entity.type
_entity.pdbx_description
1 polymer ?
#
loop_
_entity_poly.entity_id
_entity_poly.type
_entity_poly.pdbx_seq_one_letter_code
_entity_poly.pdbx_strand_id
1 'polypeptide(L)'
;MSDMITLTIDGKSVEAKEGETILNTARANDIFVPAVCYLTRCSPTLACRLCLVEADGKQVYGCNTKIKEGMEISTVTPNIAKERRAIMEVYDVNHPLQCGVCDQSGECELQNYSLYMNVDSQSYSIKDIHKPTQHWGVMNYDPALCIVCERCVTVCKDMVGSNALSTVKRGADAIDKTFKAEMPKDAYAMWNKLNKSLIGYDADACTNCGECISACPVGALVSHDFQYTSNAWELKKIPAANPHSPDCAFMYYEIKQESIDNHAQKKIYRVTNEPHFSTVNGAGRFAYDFENKVEAKDEVAFNKAIEAFSKADTIKFNSYITNEEALILQKLAKQRGAKLVNEDARRYQEFLKNYALTSGRSLYSSTLTQVHDSNFVISVGSYLKSDLPNARYAFNNSVIMNKGSALYFHPVADPVMEKIGKKGKTTDFIYHDAMAQEAILYFILYKFGKDLPLSIKEFIDSKTEKRTKTIVETIKEKVVEIVKDEETGEEKEVSKMVPKKVEKEVEYEYNLFVEEFGKDESFLELVDSMLAKKDKFSLIVGEDLITHPNAANLAKLCGIIDRYTAFDIVILPTQTNTLGVSLICDLANEESGFTVGYNEKADFELSALGDGDLDIPALNQQEGTFTNVDKKVIPTNAALAHNGYNLNDIANVVLNDEIEYTIEYTEQLPLSGGFKAVEFDSLPNEFGNDRVEYRGYDLSVLVSEPSDEVEIGLTAKLELTEDETLIYRANPINQFNEFTAIAHEFKDDLKSGVFFSQSAFDKLELATGDKVKVEANGETLELNAYVDVQIMEDVAYVSTFEKNSTSKALFNTYRYSKAKVTKA
;
A
#
# COMPACT_ATOMS: atom_id res chain seq x y z
N MET A 1 -21.81 2.60 16.58
CA MET A 1 -22.13 1.24 16.07
C MET A 1 -23.15 1.42 14.98
N SER A 2 -22.90 0.96 13.76
CA SER A 2 -23.93 0.96 12.72
C SER A 2 -25.02 -0.03 13.13
N ASP A 3 -26.27 0.42 13.09
CA ASP A 3 -27.40 -0.42 13.49
C ASP A 3 -27.53 -1.58 12.48
N MET A 4 -27.75 -2.78 13.01
CA MET A 4 -28.09 -3.94 12.19
C MET A 4 -29.56 -3.81 11.79
N ILE A 5 -29.84 -4.05 10.52
CA ILE A 5 -31.18 -4.00 9.94
C ILE A 5 -31.55 -5.36 9.35
N THR A 6 -32.87 -5.64 9.32
CA THR A 6 -33.40 -6.88 8.75
C THR A 6 -34.13 -6.59 7.44
N LEU A 7 -33.86 -7.42 6.43
CA LEU A 7 -34.47 -7.33 5.12
C LEU A 7 -34.70 -8.73 4.54
N THR A 8 -35.37 -8.80 3.40
CA THR A 8 -35.66 -10.09 2.72
C THR A 8 -35.03 -10.10 1.33
N ILE A 9 -34.25 -11.15 1.00
CA ILE A 9 -33.71 -11.37 -0.33
C ILE A 9 -34.17 -12.76 -0.82
N ASP A 10 -34.91 -12.80 -1.92
CA ASP A 10 -35.52 -14.01 -2.49
C ASP A 10 -36.31 -14.86 -1.46
N GLY A 11 -37.02 -14.17 -0.54
CA GLY A 11 -37.80 -14.82 0.53
C GLY A 11 -36.99 -15.24 1.76
N LYS A 12 -35.66 -15.08 1.76
CA LYS A 12 -34.76 -15.35 2.89
C LYS A 12 -34.58 -14.10 3.75
N SER A 13 -34.84 -14.20 5.03
CA SER A 13 -34.55 -13.12 6.01
C SER A 13 -33.03 -12.98 6.18
N VAL A 14 -32.52 -11.75 6.08
CA VAL A 14 -31.10 -11.40 6.10
C VAL A 14 -30.88 -10.24 7.05
N GLU A 15 -29.85 -10.33 7.88
CA GLU A 15 -29.37 -9.23 8.72
C GLU A 15 -28.11 -8.61 8.11
N ALA A 16 -28.05 -7.28 8.06
CA ALA A 16 -26.89 -6.56 7.54
C ALA A 16 -26.73 -5.19 8.20
N LYS A 17 -25.56 -4.58 8.05
CA LYS A 17 -25.29 -3.23 8.56
C LYS A 17 -26.01 -2.18 7.74
N GLU A 18 -26.66 -1.23 8.40
CA GLU A 18 -27.27 -0.09 7.72
C GLU A 18 -26.24 0.66 6.86
N GLY A 19 -26.62 1.00 5.63
CA GLY A 19 -25.75 1.70 4.68
C GLY A 19 -24.96 0.80 3.74
N GLU A 20 -24.99 -0.52 3.91
CA GLU A 20 -24.45 -1.47 2.93
C GLU A 20 -25.25 -1.43 1.61
N THR A 21 -24.65 -1.98 0.55
CA THR A 21 -25.31 -2.13 -0.74
C THR A 21 -26.03 -3.48 -0.85
N ILE A 22 -27.08 -3.54 -1.65
CA ILE A 22 -27.80 -4.80 -1.91
C ILE A 22 -26.85 -5.91 -2.39
N LEU A 23 -25.90 -5.57 -3.29
CA LEU A 23 -24.94 -6.54 -3.84
C LEU A 23 -24.01 -7.09 -2.76
N ASN A 24 -23.48 -6.22 -1.89
CA ASN A 24 -22.61 -6.66 -0.82
C ASN A 24 -23.34 -7.50 0.23
N THR A 25 -24.56 -7.09 0.59
CA THR A 25 -25.43 -7.85 1.48
C THR A 25 -25.76 -9.23 0.93
N ALA A 26 -26.08 -9.31 -0.37
CA ALA A 26 -26.35 -10.59 -1.04
C ALA A 26 -25.12 -11.52 -1.00
N ARG A 27 -23.92 -10.98 -1.35
CA ARG A 27 -22.66 -11.74 -1.32
C ARG A 27 -22.31 -12.25 0.09
N ALA A 28 -22.48 -11.42 1.13
CA ALA A 28 -22.22 -11.81 2.50
C ALA A 28 -23.17 -12.92 3.02
N ASN A 29 -24.27 -13.17 2.32
CA ASN A 29 -25.26 -14.19 2.65
C ASN A 29 -25.33 -15.32 1.59
N ASP A 30 -24.29 -15.50 0.78
CA ASP A 30 -24.16 -16.51 -0.26
C ASP A 30 -25.29 -16.47 -1.32
N ILE A 31 -25.84 -15.27 -1.55
CA ILE A 31 -26.85 -15.05 -2.59
C ILE A 31 -26.16 -14.47 -3.83
N PHE A 32 -26.21 -15.19 -4.93
CA PHE A 32 -25.53 -14.81 -6.15
C PHE A 32 -26.26 -13.70 -6.90
N VAL A 33 -25.55 -12.59 -7.14
CA VAL A 33 -25.98 -11.50 -8.03
C VAL A 33 -24.81 -11.17 -8.97
N PRO A 34 -24.98 -11.30 -10.29
CA PRO A 34 -23.89 -11.09 -11.24
C PRO A 34 -23.45 -9.64 -11.31
N ALA A 35 -22.13 -9.40 -11.32
CA ALA A 35 -21.59 -8.03 -11.38
C ALA A 35 -20.11 -8.03 -11.80
N VAL A 36 -19.83 -7.92 -13.10
CA VAL A 36 -18.43 -7.91 -13.62
C VAL A 36 -17.71 -6.57 -13.51
N CYS A 37 -18.38 -5.47 -13.22
CA CYS A 37 -17.73 -4.16 -13.12
C CYS A 37 -17.41 -3.74 -11.68
N TYR A 38 -17.90 -4.45 -10.68
CA TYR A 38 -17.85 -4.05 -9.28
C TYR A 38 -16.83 -4.87 -8.48
N LEU A 39 -15.94 -4.17 -7.83
CA LEU A 39 -15.10 -4.70 -6.78
C LEU A 39 -15.61 -4.21 -5.43
N THR A 40 -15.62 -5.08 -4.44
CA THR A 40 -16.22 -4.85 -3.12
C THR A 40 -15.65 -3.62 -2.41
N ARG A 41 -14.38 -3.34 -2.62
CA ARG A 41 -13.63 -2.22 -2.01
C ARG A 41 -13.45 -1.00 -2.93
N CYS A 42 -14.16 -0.96 -4.06
CA CYS A 42 -14.10 0.16 -5.00
C CYS A 42 -15.47 0.81 -5.19
N SER A 43 -15.46 2.03 -5.67
CA SER A 43 -16.69 2.75 -6.03
C SER A 43 -17.43 2.08 -7.18
N PRO A 44 -18.77 1.95 -7.14
CA PRO A 44 -19.54 1.38 -8.21
C PRO A 44 -19.53 2.27 -9.46
N THR A 45 -19.16 1.72 -10.60
CA THR A 45 -19.17 2.43 -11.92
C THR A 45 -20.48 2.32 -12.66
N LEU A 46 -21.32 1.35 -12.32
CA LEU A 46 -22.53 0.98 -13.06
C LEU A 46 -22.26 0.59 -14.54
N ALA A 47 -21.01 0.19 -14.82
CA ALA A 47 -20.54 -0.03 -16.18
C ALA A 47 -21.17 -1.27 -16.83
N CYS A 48 -21.34 -2.38 -16.10
CA CYS A 48 -21.86 -3.63 -16.68
C CYS A 48 -23.37 -3.81 -16.61
N ARG A 49 -24.03 -3.16 -15.64
CA ARG A 49 -25.50 -3.22 -15.39
C ARG A 49 -26.05 -4.61 -15.05
N LEU A 50 -25.20 -5.63 -14.90
CA LEU A 50 -25.63 -7.00 -14.59
C LEU A 50 -26.20 -7.17 -13.18
N CYS A 51 -25.85 -6.29 -12.23
CA CYS A 51 -26.36 -6.32 -10.85
C CYS A 51 -27.80 -5.78 -10.70
N LEU A 52 -28.57 -5.72 -11.78
CA LEU A 52 -29.97 -5.33 -11.78
C LEU A 52 -30.78 -6.30 -10.89
N VAL A 53 -31.54 -5.78 -9.93
CA VAL A 53 -32.44 -6.52 -9.04
C VAL A 53 -33.75 -5.75 -8.90
N GLU A 54 -34.79 -6.40 -8.38
CA GLU A 54 -36.04 -5.73 -8.03
C GLU A 54 -36.08 -5.52 -6.50
N ALA A 55 -36.20 -4.26 -6.08
CA ALA A 55 -36.31 -3.90 -4.66
C ALA A 55 -37.62 -3.11 -4.47
N ASP A 56 -38.49 -3.57 -3.59
CA ASP A 56 -39.81 -2.99 -3.31
C ASP A 56 -40.60 -2.74 -4.61
N GLY A 57 -40.60 -3.69 -5.54
CA GLY A 57 -41.26 -3.64 -6.85
C GLY A 57 -40.63 -2.72 -7.89
N LYS A 58 -39.42 -2.20 -7.65
CA LYS A 58 -38.68 -1.34 -8.60
C LYS A 58 -37.35 -1.94 -9.00
N GLN A 59 -37.05 -1.88 -10.30
CA GLN A 59 -35.73 -2.29 -10.79
C GLN A 59 -34.64 -1.29 -10.37
N VAL A 60 -33.58 -1.78 -9.71
CA VAL A 60 -32.44 -1.00 -9.22
C VAL A 60 -31.13 -1.76 -9.46
N TYR A 61 -30.00 -1.04 -9.44
CA TYR A 61 -28.68 -1.66 -9.51
C TYR A 61 -28.15 -1.97 -8.12
N GLY A 62 -28.02 -3.25 -7.77
CA GLY A 62 -27.65 -3.72 -6.44
C GLY A 62 -26.29 -3.22 -5.96
N CYS A 63 -25.32 -2.95 -6.85
CA CYS A 63 -24.00 -2.45 -6.47
C CYS A 63 -24.01 -0.98 -5.97
N ASN A 64 -25.06 -0.21 -6.24
CA ASN A 64 -25.16 1.22 -5.86
C ASN A 64 -26.36 1.54 -4.96
N THR A 65 -27.31 0.61 -4.85
CA THR A 65 -28.51 0.81 -4.03
C THR A 65 -28.26 0.33 -2.61
N LYS A 66 -28.46 1.22 -1.66
CA LYS A 66 -28.34 0.94 -0.23
C LYS A 66 -29.55 0.19 0.30
N ILE A 67 -29.33 -0.77 1.20
CA ILE A 67 -30.36 -1.50 1.90
C ILE A 67 -31.09 -0.63 2.93
N LYS A 68 -32.32 -1.02 3.26
CA LYS A 68 -33.17 -0.36 4.28
C LYS A 68 -33.89 -1.44 5.09
N GLU A 69 -34.28 -1.08 6.30
CA GLU A 69 -35.11 -1.95 7.15
C GLU A 69 -36.38 -2.38 6.44
N GLY A 70 -36.69 -3.67 6.47
CA GLY A 70 -37.87 -4.27 5.86
C GLY A 70 -37.92 -4.30 4.33
N MET A 71 -36.82 -3.97 3.62
CA MET A 71 -36.75 -4.00 2.16
C MET A 71 -36.97 -5.42 1.63
N GLU A 72 -37.80 -5.57 0.58
CA GLU A 72 -38.02 -6.83 -0.12
C GLU A 72 -37.27 -6.81 -1.45
N ILE A 73 -36.36 -7.78 -1.64
CA ILE A 73 -35.51 -7.87 -2.83
C ILE A 73 -35.71 -9.20 -3.53
N SER A 74 -35.93 -9.13 -4.85
CA SER A 74 -35.89 -10.27 -5.75
C SER A 74 -34.68 -10.17 -6.67
N THR A 75 -33.80 -11.15 -6.64
CA THR A 75 -32.57 -11.13 -7.44
C THR A 75 -32.80 -11.55 -8.87
N VAL A 76 -33.87 -12.34 -9.15
CA VAL A 76 -34.24 -12.79 -10.48
C VAL A 76 -35.75 -12.68 -10.68
N THR A 77 -36.18 -11.87 -11.64
CA THR A 77 -37.53 -11.87 -12.18
C THR A 77 -37.49 -12.14 -13.71
N PRO A 78 -38.57 -12.50 -14.37
CA PRO A 78 -38.56 -12.72 -15.84
C PRO A 78 -38.03 -11.53 -16.63
N ASN A 79 -38.33 -10.31 -16.21
CA ASN A 79 -37.81 -9.08 -16.82
C ASN A 79 -36.30 -8.91 -16.59
N ILE A 80 -35.83 -9.15 -15.38
CA ILE A 80 -34.42 -9.07 -15.05
C ILE A 80 -33.61 -10.11 -15.80
N ALA A 81 -34.10 -11.35 -15.89
CA ALA A 81 -33.45 -12.41 -16.64
C ALA A 81 -33.33 -12.06 -18.13
N LYS A 82 -34.38 -11.49 -18.73
CA LYS A 82 -34.37 -11.01 -20.12
C LYS A 82 -33.35 -9.90 -20.35
N GLU A 83 -33.30 -8.89 -19.46
CA GLU A 83 -32.33 -7.79 -19.54
C GLU A 83 -30.88 -8.27 -19.42
N ARG A 84 -30.61 -9.12 -18.43
CA ARG A 84 -29.27 -9.68 -18.21
C ARG A 84 -28.81 -10.54 -19.39
N ARG A 85 -29.68 -11.37 -19.92
CA ARG A 85 -29.38 -12.20 -21.12
C ARG A 85 -29.01 -11.30 -22.31
N ALA A 86 -29.81 -10.28 -22.59
CA ALA A 86 -29.55 -9.36 -23.70
C ALA A 86 -28.22 -8.58 -23.52
N ILE A 87 -27.86 -8.21 -22.29
CA ILE A 87 -26.57 -7.60 -21.99
C ILE A 87 -25.42 -8.59 -22.27
N MET A 88 -25.58 -9.85 -21.87
CA MET A 88 -24.59 -10.89 -22.14
C MET A 88 -24.43 -11.18 -23.62
N GLU A 89 -25.52 -11.27 -24.40
CA GLU A 89 -25.46 -11.39 -25.86
C GLU A 89 -24.68 -10.25 -26.52
N VAL A 90 -24.84 -9.01 -26.01
CA VAL A 90 -24.06 -7.85 -26.47
C VAL A 90 -22.57 -7.97 -26.12
N TYR A 91 -22.24 -8.47 -24.93
CA TYR A 91 -20.84 -8.75 -24.58
C TYR A 91 -20.23 -9.80 -25.48
N ASP A 92 -20.91 -10.96 -25.65
CA ASP A 92 -20.40 -12.09 -26.40
C ASP A 92 -20.22 -11.75 -27.89
N VAL A 93 -21.11 -10.92 -28.48
CA VAL A 93 -20.99 -10.50 -29.89
C VAL A 93 -19.80 -9.51 -30.10
N ASN A 94 -19.39 -8.80 -29.06
CA ASN A 94 -18.24 -7.85 -29.09
C ASN A 94 -16.92 -8.49 -28.66
N HIS A 95 -16.95 -9.70 -28.10
CA HIS A 95 -15.80 -10.39 -27.53
C HIS A 95 -15.43 -11.60 -28.41
N PRO A 96 -14.20 -11.66 -28.96
CA PRO A 96 -13.78 -12.82 -29.76
C PRO A 96 -13.81 -14.11 -28.91
N LEU A 97 -14.41 -15.18 -29.48
CA LEU A 97 -14.49 -16.48 -28.82
C LEU A 97 -13.16 -17.25 -28.95
N GLN A 98 -12.12 -16.77 -28.33
CA GLN A 98 -10.77 -17.36 -28.34
C GLN A 98 -10.47 -18.16 -27.06
N CYS A 99 -11.48 -18.68 -26.37
CA CYS A 99 -11.33 -19.33 -25.06
C CYS A 99 -10.29 -20.46 -25.05
N GLY A 100 -10.10 -21.18 -26.15
CA GLY A 100 -9.12 -22.27 -26.24
C GLY A 100 -7.65 -21.85 -26.15
N VAL A 101 -7.36 -20.56 -26.40
CA VAL A 101 -5.99 -20.00 -26.36
C VAL A 101 -5.88 -18.78 -25.46
N CYS A 102 -6.95 -18.43 -24.74
CA CYS A 102 -6.99 -17.26 -23.86
C CYS A 102 -6.48 -17.63 -22.47
N ASP A 103 -5.53 -16.87 -21.95
CA ASP A 103 -4.94 -17.09 -20.62
C ASP A 103 -5.96 -17.03 -19.48
N GLN A 104 -7.09 -16.35 -19.69
CA GLN A 104 -8.18 -16.24 -18.70
C GLN A 104 -9.15 -17.42 -18.73
N SER A 105 -8.99 -18.37 -19.65
CA SER A 105 -9.88 -19.52 -19.74
C SER A 105 -9.85 -20.35 -18.45
N GLY A 106 -11.04 -20.67 -17.93
CA GLY A 106 -11.21 -21.36 -16.64
C GLY A 106 -11.43 -20.41 -15.43
N GLU A 107 -11.08 -19.15 -15.54
CA GLU A 107 -11.34 -18.12 -14.51
C GLU A 107 -12.02 -16.85 -15.06
N CYS A 108 -12.51 -16.91 -16.31
CA CYS A 108 -13.17 -15.80 -16.99
C CYS A 108 -14.60 -15.60 -16.50
N GLU A 109 -14.89 -14.44 -15.87
CA GLU A 109 -16.25 -14.13 -15.40
C GLU A 109 -17.25 -13.98 -16.56
N LEU A 110 -16.83 -13.50 -17.73
CA LEU A 110 -17.68 -13.42 -18.91
C LEU A 110 -18.14 -14.81 -19.36
N GLN A 111 -17.22 -15.76 -19.48
CA GLN A 111 -17.52 -17.15 -19.83
C GLN A 111 -18.50 -17.78 -18.83
N ASN A 112 -18.22 -17.63 -17.53
CA ASN A 112 -19.06 -18.18 -16.47
C ASN A 112 -20.48 -17.58 -16.49
N TYR A 113 -20.61 -16.27 -16.73
CA TYR A 113 -21.91 -15.59 -16.75
C TYR A 113 -22.69 -15.89 -18.05
N SER A 114 -22.03 -16.07 -19.20
CA SER A 114 -22.69 -16.52 -20.44
C SER A 114 -23.31 -17.91 -20.26
N LEU A 115 -22.59 -18.83 -19.60
CA LEU A 115 -23.11 -20.15 -19.24
C LEU A 115 -24.25 -20.07 -18.23
N TYR A 116 -24.09 -19.29 -17.16
CA TYR A 116 -25.11 -19.12 -16.12
C TYR A 116 -26.43 -18.55 -16.67
N MET A 117 -26.36 -17.60 -17.62
CA MET A 117 -27.54 -16.96 -18.22
C MET A 117 -28.05 -17.70 -19.45
N ASN A 118 -27.50 -18.89 -19.77
CA ASN A 118 -27.87 -19.72 -20.92
C ASN A 118 -27.88 -18.95 -22.25
N VAL A 119 -26.80 -18.21 -22.52
CA VAL A 119 -26.63 -17.53 -23.81
C VAL A 119 -26.14 -18.55 -24.82
N ASP A 120 -27.08 -19.19 -25.50
CA ASP A 120 -26.88 -20.27 -26.45
C ASP A 120 -27.04 -19.84 -27.92
N SER A 121 -27.46 -18.61 -28.14
CA SER A 121 -27.71 -18.03 -29.43
C SER A 121 -27.45 -16.53 -29.44
N GLN A 122 -27.14 -16.00 -30.63
CA GLN A 122 -26.86 -14.58 -30.84
C GLN A 122 -27.98 -13.94 -31.66
N SER A 123 -28.65 -12.93 -31.10
CA SER A 123 -29.68 -12.14 -31.77
C SER A 123 -29.10 -11.03 -32.64
N TYR A 124 -27.82 -10.72 -32.47
CA TYR A 124 -27.15 -9.58 -33.10
C TYR A 124 -25.86 -10.00 -33.79
N SER A 125 -25.40 -9.21 -34.75
CA SER A 125 -24.10 -9.37 -35.39
C SER A 125 -23.41 -8.02 -35.51
N ILE A 126 -22.07 -8.03 -35.43
CA ILE A 126 -21.25 -6.85 -35.66
C ILE A 126 -20.18 -7.15 -36.70
N LYS A 127 -19.71 -6.09 -37.33
CA LYS A 127 -18.53 -6.17 -38.18
C LYS A 127 -17.31 -6.33 -37.30
N ASP A 128 -16.50 -7.34 -37.58
CA ASP A 128 -15.21 -7.50 -36.90
C ASP A 128 -14.29 -6.30 -37.19
N ILE A 129 -13.76 -5.70 -36.14
CA ILE A 129 -12.83 -4.57 -36.24
C ILE A 129 -11.57 -4.97 -35.49
N HIS A 130 -10.48 -5.13 -36.24
CA HIS A 130 -9.19 -5.42 -35.67
C HIS A 130 -8.75 -4.31 -34.68
N LYS A 131 -8.34 -4.72 -33.50
CA LYS A 131 -7.83 -3.86 -32.44
C LYS A 131 -6.48 -4.41 -32.01
N PRO A 132 -5.36 -3.78 -32.39
CA PRO A 132 -4.03 -4.31 -32.08
C PRO A 132 -3.79 -4.33 -30.56
N THR A 133 -3.15 -5.39 -30.09
CA THR A 133 -2.63 -5.50 -28.73
C THR A 133 -1.63 -4.42 -28.45
N GLN A 134 -1.66 -3.88 -27.22
CA GLN A 134 -0.77 -2.84 -26.75
C GLN A 134 0.11 -3.38 -25.60
N HIS A 135 1.38 -2.98 -25.61
CA HIS A 135 2.34 -3.30 -24.56
C HIS A 135 2.45 -2.14 -23.57
N TRP A 136 2.18 -2.42 -22.31
CA TRP A 136 2.15 -1.44 -21.21
C TRP A 136 3.14 -1.81 -20.10
N GLY A 137 4.44 -1.88 -20.42
CA GLY A 137 5.46 -2.32 -19.47
C GLY A 137 5.28 -3.78 -19.07
N VAL A 138 5.05 -4.04 -17.79
CA VAL A 138 4.87 -5.38 -17.21
C VAL A 138 3.57 -6.09 -17.63
N MET A 139 2.74 -5.45 -18.45
CA MET A 139 1.45 -6.00 -18.87
C MET A 139 1.14 -5.75 -20.34
N ASN A 140 0.33 -6.63 -20.90
CA ASN A 140 -0.25 -6.51 -22.24
C ASN A 140 -1.73 -6.20 -22.14
N TYR A 141 -2.22 -5.32 -23.01
CA TYR A 141 -3.63 -4.99 -23.16
C TYR A 141 -4.14 -5.40 -24.53
N ASP A 142 -5.11 -6.29 -24.56
CA ASP A 142 -5.86 -6.65 -25.76
C ASP A 142 -7.22 -5.95 -25.78
N PRO A 143 -7.37 -4.87 -26.55
CA PRO A 143 -8.62 -4.15 -26.64
C PRO A 143 -9.73 -4.94 -27.35
N ALA A 144 -9.43 -6.03 -28.08
CA ALA A 144 -10.44 -6.90 -28.67
C ALA A 144 -11.15 -7.73 -27.58
N LEU A 145 -10.42 -8.19 -26.58
CA LEU A 145 -10.96 -8.94 -25.44
C LEU A 145 -11.59 -8.03 -24.36
N CYS A 146 -11.40 -6.71 -24.46
CA CYS A 146 -11.87 -5.78 -23.45
C CYS A 146 -13.39 -5.55 -23.52
N ILE A 147 -14.09 -5.82 -22.42
CA ILE A 147 -15.53 -5.56 -22.25
C ILE A 147 -15.85 -4.18 -21.65
N VAL A 148 -14.87 -3.32 -21.50
CA VAL A 148 -14.98 -1.95 -20.94
C VAL A 148 -15.78 -1.92 -19.62
N CYS A 149 -15.52 -2.88 -18.74
CA CYS A 149 -16.16 -2.96 -17.41
C CYS A 149 -15.64 -1.91 -16.43
N GLU A 150 -14.47 -1.31 -16.70
CA GLU A 150 -13.82 -0.28 -15.88
C GLU A 150 -13.28 -0.74 -14.51
N ARG A 151 -13.23 -2.04 -14.20
CA ARG A 151 -12.59 -2.51 -12.95
C ARG A 151 -11.14 -2.06 -12.86
N CYS A 152 -10.37 -2.19 -13.92
CA CYS A 152 -8.97 -1.76 -13.96
C CYS A 152 -8.82 -0.25 -13.72
N VAL A 153 -9.73 0.57 -14.26
CA VAL A 153 -9.78 2.02 -14.01
C VAL A 153 -10.10 2.29 -12.54
N THR A 154 -11.10 1.59 -12.01
CA THR A 154 -11.57 1.83 -10.63
C THR A 154 -10.52 1.41 -9.60
N VAL A 155 -9.91 0.23 -9.75
CA VAL A 155 -8.85 -0.23 -8.82
C VAL A 155 -7.64 0.67 -8.88
N CYS A 156 -7.24 1.13 -10.07
CA CYS A 156 -6.12 2.05 -10.24
C CYS A 156 -6.37 3.42 -9.59
N LYS A 157 -7.61 3.89 -9.62
CA LYS A 157 -8.02 5.17 -9.02
C LYS A 157 -8.31 5.05 -7.52
N ASP A 158 -9.21 4.13 -7.14
CA ASP A 158 -9.78 4.09 -5.79
C ASP A 158 -8.84 3.38 -4.80
N MET A 159 -8.15 2.31 -5.23
CA MET A 159 -7.24 1.55 -4.37
C MET A 159 -5.82 2.07 -4.49
N VAL A 160 -5.24 2.05 -5.68
CA VAL A 160 -3.82 2.36 -5.90
C VAL A 160 -3.53 3.87 -5.85
N GLY A 161 -4.46 4.71 -6.32
CA GLY A 161 -4.31 6.17 -6.36
C GLY A 161 -3.43 6.69 -7.51
N SER A 162 -2.93 5.83 -8.40
CA SER A 162 -2.06 6.25 -9.52
C SER A 162 -2.82 6.97 -10.63
N ASN A 163 -4.10 6.64 -10.85
CA ASN A 163 -4.92 7.16 -11.95
C ASN A 163 -4.30 6.95 -13.35
N ALA A 164 -3.46 5.93 -13.52
CA ALA A 164 -2.80 5.62 -14.78
C ALA A 164 -3.75 5.09 -15.86
N LEU A 165 -4.90 4.55 -15.46
CA LEU A 165 -5.89 4.00 -16.38
C LEU A 165 -7.15 4.87 -16.44
N SER A 166 -7.67 5.07 -17.63
CA SER A 166 -8.88 5.87 -17.87
C SER A 166 -9.70 5.33 -19.02
N THR A 167 -10.99 5.64 -19.04
CA THR A 167 -11.83 5.34 -20.21
C THR A 167 -11.64 6.43 -21.26
N VAL A 168 -11.18 6.04 -22.44
CA VAL A 168 -10.95 6.94 -23.58
C VAL A 168 -11.93 6.68 -24.72
N LYS A 169 -12.18 7.69 -25.55
CA LYS A 169 -13.04 7.56 -26.72
C LYS A 169 -12.29 6.83 -27.84
N ARG A 170 -12.93 5.83 -28.39
CA ARG A 170 -12.41 5.03 -29.51
C ARG A 170 -12.58 5.70 -30.89
N GLY A 171 -13.47 6.70 -30.99
CA GLY A 171 -13.76 7.38 -32.26
C GLY A 171 -14.76 6.66 -33.18
N ALA A 172 -15.33 5.54 -32.77
CA ALA A 172 -16.36 4.85 -33.55
C ALA A 172 -17.72 5.54 -33.43
N ASP A 173 -18.56 5.33 -34.45
CA ASP A 173 -19.92 5.84 -34.51
C ASP A 173 -20.85 5.19 -33.48
N ALA A 174 -21.95 5.87 -33.18
CA ALA A 174 -23.02 5.27 -32.40
C ALA A 174 -23.69 4.13 -33.18
N ILE A 175 -24.20 3.13 -32.44
CA ILE A 175 -25.03 2.07 -33.01
C ILE A 175 -26.29 2.69 -33.63
N ASP A 176 -26.82 2.02 -34.70
CA ASP A 176 -28.03 2.44 -35.32
C ASP A 176 -29.21 2.53 -34.34
N LYS A 177 -29.89 3.66 -34.40
CA LYS A 177 -31.02 3.96 -33.50
C LYS A 177 -32.21 2.99 -33.64
N THR A 178 -32.32 2.28 -34.73
CA THR A 178 -33.36 1.26 -34.93
C THR A 178 -33.31 0.19 -33.87
N PHE A 179 -32.10 -0.27 -33.49
CA PHE A 179 -31.91 -1.24 -32.40
C PHE A 179 -32.42 -0.78 -31.04
N LYS A 180 -32.58 0.54 -30.82
CA LYS A 180 -33.12 1.05 -29.57
C LYS A 180 -34.55 0.60 -29.27
N ALA A 181 -35.35 0.34 -30.30
CA ALA A 181 -36.71 -0.17 -30.15
C ALA A 181 -36.79 -1.70 -30.10
N GLU A 182 -35.76 -2.39 -30.60
CA GLU A 182 -35.71 -3.84 -30.74
C GLU A 182 -35.06 -4.57 -29.58
N MET A 183 -34.26 -3.87 -28.75
CA MET A 183 -33.53 -4.48 -27.63
C MET A 183 -33.82 -3.77 -26.31
N PRO A 184 -33.56 -4.47 -25.17
CA PRO A 184 -33.62 -3.86 -23.85
C PRO A 184 -32.75 -2.62 -23.75
N LYS A 185 -33.21 -1.64 -22.98
CA LYS A 185 -32.55 -0.32 -22.83
C LYS A 185 -31.08 -0.41 -22.36
N ASP A 186 -30.81 -1.30 -21.41
CA ASP A 186 -29.48 -1.47 -20.85
C ASP A 186 -28.53 -2.18 -21.81
N ALA A 187 -29.03 -3.15 -22.58
CA ALA A 187 -28.26 -3.80 -23.63
C ALA A 187 -27.87 -2.81 -24.75
N TYR A 188 -28.78 -1.96 -25.19
CA TYR A 188 -28.48 -0.89 -26.15
C TYR A 188 -27.43 0.10 -25.62
N ALA A 189 -27.56 0.53 -24.39
CA ALA A 189 -26.59 1.44 -23.76
C ALA A 189 -25.21 0.80 -23.64
N MET A 190 -25.16 -0.50 -23.29
CA MET A 190 -23.92 -1.26 -23.21
C MET A 190 -23.23 -1.38 -24.56
N TRP A 191 -23.96 -1.74 -25.59
CA TRP A 191 -23.40 -1.84 -26.93
C TRP A 191 -22.82 -0.52 -27.43
N ASN A 192 -23.54 0.60 -27.20
CA ASN A 192 -22.98 1.94 -27.50
C ASN A 192 -21.68 2.21 -26.78
N LYS A 193 -21.56 1.80 -25.51
CA LYS A 193 -20.35 1.97 -24.71
C LYS A 193 -19.18 1.16 -25.30
N LEU A 194 -19.39 -0.11 -25.58
CA LEU A 194 -18.40 -1.01 -26.18
C LEU A 194 -17.91 -0.50 -27.54
N ASN A 195 -18.82 0.04 -28.34
CA ASN A 195 -18.48 0.56 -29.67
C ASN A 195 -17.69 1.88 -29.60
N LYS A 196 -17.85 2.68 -28.56
CA LYS A 196 -17.28 4.03 -28.45
C LYS A 196 -16.08 4.18 -27.53
N SER A 197 -15.81 3.19 -26.66
CA SER A 197 -14.84 3.32 -25.58
C SER A 197 -13.77 2.25 -25.60
N LEU A 198 -12.58 2.61 -25.09
CA LEU A 198 -11.45 1.73 -24.77
C LEU A 198 -10.84 2.18 -23.44
N ILE A 199 -9.91 1.40 -22.93
CA ILE A 199 -9.06 1.82 -21.80
C ILE A 199 -7.79 2.47 -22.36
N GLY A 200 -7.47 3.66 -21.82
CA GLY A 200 -6.23 4.37 -22.09
C GLY A 200 -5.26 4.21 -20.93
N TYR A 201 -3.98 4.31 -21.23
CA TYR A 201 -2.86 4.12 -20.30
C TYR A 201 -1.93 5.32 -20.30
N ASP A 202 -1.52 5.74 -19.11
CA ASP A 202 -0.51 6.76 -18.84
C ASP A 202 0.67 6.07 -18.14
N ALA A 203 1.78 5.92 -18.88
CA ALA A 203 2.98 5.25 -18.41
C ALA A 203 3.66 6.00 -17.26
N ASP A 204 3.64 7.35 -17.29
CA ASP A 204 4.27 8.18 -16.25
C ASP A 204 3.51 8.15 -14.91
N ALA A 205 2.24 7.77 -14.96
CA ALA A 205 1.42 7.60 -13.77
C ALA A 205 1.44 6.16 -13.23
N CYS A 206 1.81 5.18 -14.04
CA CYS A 206 1.78 3.77 -13.67
C CYS A 206 2.87 3.45 -12.64
N THR A 207 2.49 2.67 -11.61
CA THR A 207 3.40 2.17 -10.57
C THR A 207 3.75 0.69 -10.73
N ASN A 208 3.41 0.08 -11.85
CA ASN A 208 3.65 -1.33 -12.17
C ASN A 208 3.21 -2.32 -11.06
N CYS A 209 2.09 -2.02 -10.37
CA CYS A 209 1.59 -2.89 -9.30
C CYS A 209 0.83 -4.12 -9.80
N GLY A 210 0.35 -4.12 -11.06
CA GLY A 210 -0.41 -5.22 -11.65
C GLY A 210 -1.82 -5.47 -11.08
N GLU A 211 -2.35 -4.62 -10.19
CA GLU A 211 -3.71 -4.77 -9.63
C GLU A 211 -4.80 -4.74 -10.71
N CYS A 212 -4.57 -4.05 -11.81
CA CYS A 212 -5.47 -4.04 -12.96
C CYS A 212 -5.53 -5.39 -13.68
N ILE A 213 -4.47 -6.21 -13.63
CA ILE A 213 -4.43 -7.58 -14.16
C ILE A 213 -5.36 -8.46 -13.32
N SER A 214 -5.14 -8.51 -11.99
CA SER A 214 -5.99 -9.30 -11.09
C SER A 214 -7.45 -8.86 -11.07
N ALA A 215 -7.72 -7.58 -11.29
CA ALA A 215 -9.08 -7.04 -11.35
C ALA A 215 -9.78 -7.30 -12.68
N CYS A 216 -9.06 -7.65 -13.76
CA CYS A 216 -9.65 -7.86 -15.07
C CYS A 216 -10.49 -9.15 -15.08
N PRO A 217 -11.81 -9.08 -15.41
CA PRO A 217 -12.67 -10.26 -15.39
C PRO A 217 -12.55 -11.12 -16.66
N VAL A 218 -11.72 -10.70 -17.61
CA VAL A 218 -11.53 -11.34 -18.93
C VAL A 218 -10.05 -11.27 -19.31
N GLY A 219 -9.61 -11.98 -20.35
CA GLY A 219 -8.22 -12.01 -20.82
C GLY A 219 -7.73 -10.74 -21.54
N ALA A 220 -8.30 -9.56 -21.22
CA ALA A 220 -7.91 -8.32 -21.87
C ALA A 220 -6.65 -7.67 -21.26
N LEU A 221 -6.34 -7.90 -19.97
CA LEU A 221 -5.14 -7.47 -19.30
C LEU A 221 -4.46 -8.69 -18.70
N VAL A 222 -3.25 -8.96 -19.13
CA VAL A 222 -2.44 -10.09 -18.68
C VAL A 222 -1.01 -9.65 -18.39
N SER A 223 -0.31 -10.39 -17.53
CA SER A 223 1.13 -10.17 -17.32
C SER A 223 1.88 -10.47 -18.61
N HIS A 224 2.89 -9.65 -18.93
CA HIS A 224 3.71 -9.86 -20.12
C HIS A 224 4.36 -11.25 -20.11
N ASP A 225 4.96 -11.68 -19.01
CA ASP A 225 5.66 -12.95 -18.91
C ASP A 225 4.73 -14.17 -18.83
N PHE A 226 3.51 -13.98 -18.40
CA PHE A 226 2.52 -15.06 -18.30
C PHE A 226 1.80 -15.34 -19.62
N GLN A 227 1.72 -14.38 -20.53
CA GLN A 227 0.89 -14.50 -21.75
C GLN A 227 1.26 -15.74 -22.59
N TYR A 228 0.26 -16.60 -22.84
CA TYR A 228 0.37 -17.86 -23.59
C TYR A 228 1.29 -18.93 -22.99
N THR A 229 1.60 -18.86 -21.68
CA THR A 229 2.49 -19.84 -21.04
C THR A 229 1.76 -21.00 -20.37
N SER A 230 0.58 -20.77 -19.81
CA SER A 230 -0.23 -21.79 -19.12
C SER A 230 -1.69 -21.38 -19.01
N ASN A 231 -2.58 -22.38 -18.85
CA ASN A 231 -3.98 -22.12 -18.52
C ASN A 231 -4.19 -22.16 -17.00
N ALA A 232 -5.19 -21.43 -16.51
CA ALA A 232 -5.49 -21.35 -15.07
C ALA A 232 -5.75 -22.73 -14.42
N TRP A 233 -6.41 -23.65 -15.10
CA TRP A 233 -6.72 -25.01 -14.59
C TRP A 233 -5.51 -25.93 -14.51
N GLU A 234 -4.37 -25.58 -15.09
CA GLU A 234 -3.12 -26.31 -14.96
C GLU A 234 -2.32 -25.90 -13.74
N LEU A 235 -2.65 -24.78 -13.13
CA LEU A 235 -1.92 -24.17 -12.03
C LEU A 235 -2.51 -24.54 -10.67
N LYS A 236 -1.64 -24.87 -9.72
CA LYS A 236 -2.00 -25.06 -8.33
C LYS A 236 -1.74 -23.77 -7.55
N LYS A 237 -2.75 -23.27 -6.88
CA LYS A 237 -2.64 -22.09 -5.99
C LYS A 237 -2.06 -22.50 -4.64
N ILE A 238 -1.00 -21.84 -4.21
CA ILE A 238 -0.39 -21.97 -2.90
C ILE A 238 -0.60 -20.63 -2.17
N PRO A 239 -1.38 -20.60 -1.09
CA PRO A 239 -1.61 -19.37 -0.33
C PRO A 239 -0.31 -18.93 0.35
N ALA A 240 0.00 -17.65 0.23
CA ALA A 240 1.22 -17.08 0.78
C ALA A 240 1.03 -15.61 1.20
N ALA A 241 1.99 -15.10 1.93
CA ALA A 241 2.11 -13.69 2.27
C ALA A 241 3.19 -13.04 1.40
N ASN A 242 2.99 -11.79 0.99
CA ASN A 242 3.99 -11.04 0.23
C ASN A 242 5.30 -10.91 1.02
N PRO A 243 6.41 -11.53 0.57
CA PRO A 243 7.66 -11.56 1.31
C PRO A 243 8.49 -10.27 1.14
N HIS A 244 8.05 -9.32 0.31
CA HIS A 244 8.78 -8.11 -0.03
C HIS A 244 8.21 -6.85 0.61
N SER A 245 7.21 -6.96 1.49
CA SER A 245 6.54 -5.78 2.03
C SER A 245 6.00 -6.03 3.44
N PRO A 246 6.14 -5.04 4.37
CA PRO A 246 5.69 -5.17 5.76
C PRO A 246 4.18 -5.34 5.96
N ASP A 247 3.37 -5.14 4.95
CA ASP A 247 1.94 -5.44 5.01
C ASP A 247 1.65 -6.94 4.88
N CYS A 248 2.59 -7.73 4.38
CA CYS A 248 2.47 -9.17 4.14
C CYS A 248 1.14 -9.52 3.44
N ALA A 249 0.82 -8.77 2.39
CA ALA A 249 -0.45 -8.90 1.69
C ALA A 249 -0.70 -10.32 1.22
N PHE A 250 -1.96 -10.76 1.32
CA PHE A 250 -2.36 -12.10 0.89
C PHE A 250 -2.21 -12.26 -0.62
N MET A 251 -1.56 -13.33 -1.03
CA MET A 251 -1.36 -13.70 -2.43
C MET A 251 -1.34 -15.21 -2.60
N TYR A 252 -1.43 -15.64 -3.86
CA TYR A 252 -1.22 -17.02 -4.25
C TYR A 252 0.00 -17.11 -5.16
N TYR A 253 0.95 -17.99 -4.84
CA TYR A 253 1.86 -18.51 -5.85
C TYR A 253 1.11 -19.54 -6.70
N GLU A 254 1.08 -19.34 -8.00
CA GLU A 254 0.48 -20.30 -8.93
C GLU A 254 1.57 -21.13 -9.61
N ILE A 255 1.64 -22.40 -9.24
CA ILE A 255 2.71 -23.32 -9.61
C ILE A 255 2.26 -24.44 -10.53
N LYS A 256 3.17 -24.93 -11.36
CA LYS A 256 2.99 -26.10 -12.21
C LYS A 256 4.28 -26.87 -12.29
N GLN A 257 4.19 -28.18 -12.48
CA GLN A 257 5.32 -29.04 -12.78
C GLN A 257 5.71 -28.90 -14.25
N GLU A 258 7.00 -28.63 -14.54
CA GLU A 258 7.44 -28.31 -15.91
C GLU A 258 7.45 -29.52 -16.84
N SER A 259 7.61 -30.74 -16.31
CA SER A 259 7.56 -31.96 -17.10
C SER A 259 6.91 -33.13 -16.34
N ILE A 260 6.65 -34.25 -17.07
CA ILE A 260 6.06 -35.46 -16.51
C ILE A 260 7.15 -36.37 -15.88
N ASP A 261 8.41 -36.03 -16.03
CA ASP A 261 9.53 -36.75 -15.49
C ASP A 261 9.53 -36.71 -13.94
N ASN A 262 9.96 -37.81 -13.30
CA ASN A 262 10.05 -37.90 -11.84
C ASN A 262 11.02 -36.90 -11.20
N HIS A 263 11.88 -36.28 -12.00
CA HIS A 263 12.82 -35.23 -11.59
C HIS A 263 12.37 -33.85 -12.00
N ALA A 264 11.14 -33.68 -12.52
CA ALA A 264 10.63 -32.42 -12.97
C ALA A 264 10.45 -31.46 -11.79
N GLN A 265 11.08 -30.31 -11.90
CA GLN A 265 10.95 -29.23 -10.92
C GLN A 265 9.60 -28.51 -11.11
N LYS A 266 9.03 -28.08 -10.01
CA LYS A 266 7.90 -27.13 -10.03
C LYS A 266 8.45 -25.75 -10.28
N LYS A 267 7.65 -24.92 -10.97
CA LYS A 267 7.94 -23.51 -11.23
C LYS A 267 6.74 -22.65 -10.85
N ILE A 268 6.99 -21.45 -10.36
CA ILE A 268 5.98 -20.42 -10.19
C ILE A 268 5.78 -19.75 -11.55
N TYR A 269 4.55 -19.72 -12.02
CA TYR A 269 4.18 -19.13 -13.30
C TYR A 269 3.66 -17.70 -13.17
N ARG A 270 2.97 -17.39 -12.08
CA ARG A 270 2.48 -16.06 -11.76
C ARG A 270 2.10 -15.95 -10.29
N VAL A 271 1.88 -14.71 -9.85
CA VAL A 271 1.28 -14.39 -8.55
C VAL A 271 -0.09 -13.75 -8.76
N THR A 272 -1.09 -14.27 -8.06
CA THR A 272 -2.45 -13.71 -8.03
C THR A 272 -2.88 -13.35 -6.61
N ASN A 273 -3.96 -12.60 -6.47
CA ASN A 273 -4.55 -12.24 -5.18
C ASN A 273 -6.07 -12.26 -5.29
N GLU A 274 -6.74 -12.05 -4.16
CA GLU A 274 -8.19 -11.88 -4.11
C GLU A 274 -8.57 -10.41 -4.37
N PRO A 275 -8.94 -10.01 -5.60
CA PRO A 275 -9.11 -8.61 -5.96
C PRO A 275 -10.24 -7.90 -5.20
N HIS A 276 -11.12 -8.65 -4.54
CA HIS A 276 -12.17 -8.13 -3.67
C HIS A 276 -11.67 -7.78 -2.26
N PHE A 277 -10.55 -8.36 -1.80
CA PHE A 277 -10.13 -8.32 -0.40
C PHE A 277 -8.69 -7.85 -0.19
N SER A 278 -7.75 -8.24 -1.05
CA SER A 278 -6.34 -7.91 -0.90
C SER A 278 -5.81 -7.05 -2.05
N THR A 279 -4.76 -6.29 -1.79
CA THR A 279 -3.99 -5.52 -2.77
C THR A 279 -2.54 -5.90 -2.64
N VAL A 280 -1.91 -6.31 -3.73
CA VAL A 280 -0.49 -6.67 -3.77
C VAL A 280 0.29 -5.60 -4.54
N ASN A 281 1.45 -5.21 -4.03
CA ASN A 281 2.34 -4.30 -4.75
C ASN A 281 3.08 -5.00 -5.90
N GLY A 282 3.79 -4.24 -6.73
CA GLY A 282 4.47 -4.81 -7.90
C GLY A 282 5.58 -5.79 -7.54
N ALA A 283 6.31 -5.56 -6.45
CA ALA A 283 7.34 -6.49 -5.98
C ALA A 283 6.75 -7.86 -5.63
N GLY A 284 5.67 -7.89 -4.84
CA GLY A 284 4.99 -9.14 -4.51
C GLY A 284 4.41 -9.86 -5.72
N ARG A 285 3.97 -9.10 -6.75
CA ARG A 285 3.36 -9.68 -7.95
C ARG A 285 4.35 -10.21 -8.96
N PHE A 286 5.47 -9.54 -9.18
CA PHE A 286 6.38 -9.83 -10.28
C PHE A 286 7.74 -10.38 -9.84
N ALA A 287 8.19 -10.09 -8.61
CA ALA A 287 9.44 -10.63 -8.08
C ALA A 287 9.20 -11.94 -7.32
N TYR A 288 8.86 -12.99 -8.03
CA TYR A 288 8.55 -14.31 -7.47
C TYR A 288 9.56 -15.39 -7.85
N ASP A 289 10.47 -15.12 -8.77
CA ASP A 289 11.43 -16.08 -9.37
C ASP A 289 12.83 -15.95 -8.74
N PHE A 290 12.88 -15.98 -7.43
CA PHE A 290 14.11 -15.85 -6.63
C PHE A 290 14.47 -17.12 -5.85
N GLU A 291 13.95 -18.27 -6.25
CA GLU A 291 14.25 -19.54 -5.60
C GLU A 291 15.73 -19.91 -5.67
N ASN A 292 16.26 -20.47 -4.58
CA ASN A 292 17.61 -21.03 -4.55
C ASN A 292 17.61 -22.47 -5.10
N LYS A 293 18.24 -22.65 -6.25
CA LYS A 293 18.26 -23.93 -6.99
C LYS A 293 19.38 -24.83 -6.50
N VAL A 294 19.18 -25.45 -5.34
CA VAL A 294 20.10 -26.45 -4.77
C VAL A 294 19.68 -27.85 -5.20
N GLU A 295 20.62 -28.62 -5.78
CA GLU A 295 20.34 -29.98 -6.26
C GLU A 295 20.33 -31.02 -5.13
N ALA A 296 21.24 -30.89 -4.14
CA ALA A 296 21.37 -31.83 -3.02
C ALA A 296 22.01 -31.17 -1.79
N LYS A 297 21.88 -31.81 -0.63
CA LYS A 297 22.49 -31.38 0.62
C LYS A 297 24.05 -31.45 0.51
N ASP A 298 24.70 -30.29 0.82
CA ASP A 298 26.15 -30.19 0.91
C ASP A 298 26.61 -30.41 2.36
N GLU A 299 27.00 -31.65 2.69
CA GLU A 299 27.49 -32.01 4.05
C GLU A 299 28.77 -31.25 4.45
N VAL A 300 29.63 -30.91 3.47
CA VAL A 300 30.89 -30.21 3.77
C VAL A 300 30.61 -28.76 4.15
N ALA A 301 29.78 -28.06 3.40
CA ALA A 301 29.34 -26.71 3.70
C ALA A 301 28.54 -26.68 5.01
N PHE A 302 27.67 -27.66 5.24
CA PHE A 302 26.89 -27.79 6.48
C PHE A 302 27.78 -27.93 7.72
N ASN A 303 28.79 -28.83 7.69
CA ASN A 303 29.72 -28.99 8.81
C ASN A 303 30.52 -27.71 9.08
N LYS A 304 30.91 -26.96 8.04
CA LYS A 304 31.53 -25.64 8.20
C LYS A 304 30.57 -24.63 8.84
N ALA A 305 29.29 -24.65 8.47
CA ALA A 305 28.27 -23.78 9.07
C ALA A 305 28.13 -24.08 10.58
N ILE A 306 28.06 -25.34 10.99
CA ILE A 306 28.04 -25.73 12.42
C ILE A 306 29.27 -25.20 13.14
N GLU A 307 30.47 -25.36 12.54
CA GLU A 307 31.71 -24.82 13.11
C GLU A 307 31.66 -23.29 13.21
N ALA A 308 31.16 -22.61 12.17
CA ALA A 308 31.01 -21.15 12.15
C ALA A 308 30.08 -20.66 13.26
N PHE A 309 28.90 -21.25 13.42
CA PHE A 309 27.98 -20.88 14.52
C PHE A 309 28.57 -21.20 15.89
N SER A 310 29.33 -22.30 16.01
CA SER A 310 29.97 -22.66 17.30
C SER A 310 31.05 -21.66 17.74
N LYS A 311 31.65 -20.89 16.84
CA LYS A 311 32.66 -19.87 17.14
C LYS A 311 32.21 -18.44 16.93
N ALA A 312 30.95 -18.22 16.49
CA ALA A 312 30.43 -16.89 16.20
C ALA A 312 30.44 -15.98 17.44
N ASP A 313 30.95 -14.77 17.27
CA ASP A 313 30.84 -13.68 18.23
C ASP A 313 29.68 -12.75 17.85
N THR A 314 29.35 -12.71 16.55
CA THR A 314 28.22 -11.94 16.01
C THR A 314 27.48 -12.74 14.93
N ILE A 315 26.16 -12.67 14.96
CA ILE A 315 25.28 -13.14 13.88
C ILE A 315 24.59 -11.92 13.27
N LYS A 316 24.81 -11.69 11.97
CA LYS A 316 24.22 -10.59 11.18
C LYS A 316 23.07 -11.12 10.34
N PHE A 317 21.99 -10.36 10.24
CA PHE A 317 20.86 -10.76 9.41
C PHE A 317 19.95 -9.54 9.11
N ASN A 318 19.10 -9.65 8.07
CA ASN A 318 18.08 -8.67 7.76
C ASN A 318 16.67 -9.18 8.15
N SER A 319 15.63 -8.39 7.95
CA SER A 319 14.27 -8.77 8.35
C SER A 319 13.44 -9.36 7.19
N TYR A 320 14.07 -9.83 6.12
CA TYR A 320 13.44 -10.65 5.08
C TYR A 320 13.52 -12.14 5.47
N ILE A 321 13.05 -12.45 6.66
CA ILE A 321 13.04 -13.79 7.28
C ILE A 321 11.71 -14.00 8.01
N THR A 322 11.37 -15.27 8.29
CA THR A 322 10.20 -15.62 9.07
C THR A 322 10.40 -15.35 10.58
N ASN A 323 9.33 -15.35 11.37
CA ASN A 323 9.40 -15.26 12.84
C ASN A 323 10.15 -16.47 13.42
N GLU A 324 9.96 -17.63 12.83
CA GLU A 324 10.60 -18.89 13.24
C GLU A 324 12.11 -18.83 13.02
N GLU A 325 12.56 -18.34 11.87
CA GLU A 325 14.00 -18.12 11.59
C GLU A 325 14.61 -17.10 12.57
N ALA A 326 13.90 -16.00 12.84
CA ALA A 326 14.32 -15.01 13.84
C ALA A 326 14.48 -15.64 15.23
N LEU A 327 13.55 -16.51 15.63
CA LEU A 327 13.62 -17.22 16.91
C LEU A 327 14.78 -18.20 16.94
N ILE A 328 15.04 -18.92 15.86
CA ILE A 328 16.19 -19.85 15.76
C ILE A 328 17.50 -19.06 15.89
N LEU A 329 17.66 -17.96 15.16
CA LEU A 329 18.84 -17.09 15.28
C LEU A 329 19.03 -16.55 16.70
N GLN A 330 17.93 -16.15 17.37
CA GLN A 330 17.97 -15.74 18.78
C GLN A 330 18.44 -16.86 19.71
N LYS A 331 17.97 -18.10 19.51
CA LYS A 331 18.39 -19.26 20.32
C LYS A 331 19.87 -19.58 20.09
N LEU A 332 20.33 -19.60 18.83
CA LEU A 332 21.73 -19.84 18.47
C LEU A 332 22.65 -18.78 19.08
N ALA A 333 22.29 -17.51 18.96
CA ALA A 333 23.04 -16.43 19.58
C ALA A 333 23.13 -16.57 21.11
N LYS A 334 22.00 -16.87 21.76
CA LYS A 334 21.93 -17.07 23.22
C LYS A 334 22.77 -18.25 23.70
N GLN A 335 22.74 -19.36 22.98
CA GLN A 335 23.52 -20.58 23.31
C GLN A 335 25.03 -20.29 23.30
N ARG A 336 25.47 -19.50 22.32
CA ARG A 336 26.88 -19.14 22.15
C ARG A 336 27.31 -17.93 23.00
N GLY A 337 26.38 -17.05 23.37
CA GLY A 337 26.66 -15.70 23.92
C GLY A 337 27.08 -14.72 22.83
N ALA A 338 26.69 -14.96 21.59
CA ALA A 338 26.95 -14.11 20.45
C ALA A 338 25.96 -12.93 20.40
N LYS A 339 26.37 -11.84 19.75
CA LYS A 339 25.51 -10.69 19.49
C LYS A 339 24.63 -10.96 18.25
N LEU A 340 23.37 -10.51 18.29
CA LEU A 340 22.53 -10.42 17.11
C LEU A 340 22.56 -8.99 16.55
N VAL A 341 22.89 -8.82 15.28
CA VAL A 341 22.99 -7.52 14.64
C VAL A 341 22.04 -7.46 13.43
N ASN A 342 21.04 -6.60 13.54
CA ASN A 342 20.13 -6.15 12.49
C ASN A 342 19.82 -4.68 12.76
N GLU A 343 20.49 -3.80 12.04
CA GLU A 343 20.47 -2.37 12.36
C GLU A 343 19.07 -1.75 12.20
N ASP A 344 18.36 -2.09 11.12
CA ASP A 344 17.04 -1.54 10.83
C ASP A 344 16.01 -2.01 11.88
N ALA A 345 16.00 -3.28 12.23
CA ALA A 345 15.10 -3.82 13.26
C ALA A 345 15.45 -3.29 14.66
N ARG A 346 16.70 -3.07 14.97
CA ARG A 346 17.14 -2.49 16.25
C ARG A 346 16.64 -1.05 16.41
N ARG A 347 16.78 -0.23 15.37
CA ARG A 347 16.27 1.15 15.39
C ARG A 347 14.75 1.18 15.56
N TYR A 348 14.06 0.31 14.84
CA TYR A 348 12.62 0.15 14.99
C TYR A 348 12.22 -0.31 16.39
N GLN A 349 12.94 -1.28 16.96
CA GLN A 349 12.74 -1.76 18.33
C GLN A 349 12.91 -0.64 19.36
N GLU A 350 13.97 0.18 19.22
CA GLU A 350 14.23 1.31 20.13
C GLU A 350 13.15 2.39 19.97
N PHE A 351 12.69 2.64 18.75
CA PHE A 351 11.61 3.57 18.52
C PHE A 351 10.30 3.10 19.19
N LEU A 352 9.95 1.82 19.06
CA LEU A 352 8.79 1.25 19.74
C LEU A 352 8.92 1.30 21.28
N LYS A 353 10.11 1.03 21.83
CA LYS A 353 10.36 1.13 23.28
C LYS A 353 10.13 2.56 23.79
N ASN A 354 10.63 3.57 23.09
CA ASN A 354 10.44 4.96 23.47
C ASN A 354 8.99 5.43 23.29
N TYR A 355 8.31 5.00 22.22
CA TYR A 355 6.88 5.22 22.04
C TYR A 355 6.07 4.62 23.18
N ALA A 356 6.39 3.41 23.61
CA ALA A 356 5.70 2.71 24.69
C ALA A 356 5.81 3.46 26.04
N LEU A 357 6.96 4.14 26.31
CA LEU A 357 7.14 4.92 27.53
C LEU A 357 6.09 6.02 27.70
N THR A 358 5.67 6.66 26.62
CA THR A 358 4.74 7.79 26.68
C THR A 358 3.34 7.46 26.23
N SER A 359 3.16 6.45 25.38
CA SER A 359 1.81 5.95 24.99
C SER A 359 1.20 5.03 26.05
N GLY A 360 2.02 4.34 26.86
CA GLY A 360 1.59 3.28 27.78
C GLY A 360 1.21 1.97 27.07
N ARG A 361 1.56 1.79 25.80
CA ARG A 361 1.25 0.61 24.98
C ARG A 361 2.51 0.05 24.35
N SER A 362 2.69 -1.27 24.37
CA SER A 362 3.85 -1.92 23.72
C SER A 362 3.88 -1.76 22.20
N LEU A 363 2.71 -1.54 21.57
CA LEU A 363 2.53 -1.38 20.14
C LEU A 363 1.64 -0.17 19.84
N TYR A 364 1.80 0.39 18.65
CA TYR A 364 1.03 1.53 18.16
C TYR A 364 -0.48 1.22 18.01
N SER A 365 -1.31 2.27 18.03
CA SER A 365 -2.77 2.15 18.16
C SER A 365 -3.47 1.79 16.86
N SER A 366 -2.98 2.21 15.67
CA SER A 366 -3.65 2.05 14.40
C SER A 366 -3.22 0.81 13.61
N THR A 367 -3.93 0.57 12.50
CA THR A 367 -3.63 -0.40 11.44
C THR A 367 -3.81 0.28 10.07
N LEU A 368 -3.34 -0.32 8.97
CA LEU A 368 -3.61 0.20 7.62
C LEU A 368 -5.11 0.17 7.30
N THR A 369 -5.85 -0.81 7.85
CA THR A 369 -7.32 -0.85 7.73
C THR A 369 -7.97 0.36 8.42
N GLN A 370 -7.50 0.77 9.59
CA GLN A 370 -8.01 1.96 10.27
C GLN A 370 -7.62 3.24 9.53
N VAL A 371 -6.42 3.31 8.95
CA VAL A 371 -6.02 4.42 8.06
C VAL A 371 -6.98 4.50 6.86
N HIS A 372 -7.28 3.36 6.21
CA HIS A 372 -8.26 3.28 5.13
C HIS A 372 -9.63 3.85 5.56
N ASP A 373 -10.10 3.51 6.76
CA ASP A 373 -11.43 3.87 7.27
C ASP A 373 -11.49 5.29 7.88
N SER A 374 -10.35 5.94 8.05
CA SER A 374 -10.28 7.29 8.57
C SER A 374 -10.73 8.33 7.52
N ASN A 375 -11.01 9.55 7.97
CA ASN A 375 -11.40 10.64 7.08
C ASN A 375 -10.53 11.90 7.23
N PHE A 376 -9.48 11.81 8.07
CA PHE A 376 -8.39 12.76 8.11
C PHE A 376 -7.08 12.02 8.41
N VAL A 377 -6.12 12.10 7.49
CA VAL A 377 -4.83 11.39 7.59
C VAL A 377 -3.69 12.39 7.52
N ILE A 378 -2.72 12.22 8.42
CA ILE A 378 -1.42 12.88 8.32
C ILE A 378 -0.37 11.80 8.10
N SER A 379 0.56 12.00 7.16
CA SER A 379 1.75 11.17 6.98
C SER A 379 2.99 12.02 7.19
N VAL A 380 3.92 11.53 8.02
CA VAL A 380 5.18 12.22 8.34
C VAL A 380 6.35 11.26 8.14
N GLY A 381 7.29 11.66 7.30
CA GLY A 381 8.59 10.99 7.15
C GLY A 381 8.55 9.60 6.51
N SER A 382 7.61 9.35 5.60
CA SER A 382 7.62 8.17 4.72
C SER A 382 7.53 8.58 3.26
N TYR A 383 8.44 8.06 2.44
CA TYR A 383 8.37 8.18 0.99
C TYR A 383 7.39 7.12 0.45
N LEU A 384 6.08 7.38 0.63
CA LEU A 384 5.01 6.40 0.48
C LEU A 384 4.93 5.75 -0.91
N LYS A 385 5.51 6.35 -1.93
CA LYS A 385 5.55 5.76 -3.27
C LYS A 385 6.35 4.45 -3.29
N SER A 386 7.40 4.34 -2.48
CA SER A 386 8.32 3.18 -2.48
C SER A 386 8.47 2.50 -1.12
N ASP A 387 8.42 3.22 0.01
CA ASP A 387 8.66 2.61 1.33
C ASP A 387 7.63 1.52 1.67
N LEU A 388 6.35 1.84 1.53
CA LEU A 388 5.26 0.90 1.73
C LEU A 388 4.06 1.28 0.84
N PRO A 389 3.99 0.77 -0.41
CA PRO A 389 2.91 1.10 -1.35
C PRO A 389 1.50 0.88 -0.79
N ASN A 390 1.30 -0.14 0.06
CA ASN A 390 -0.03 -0.40 0.65
C ASN A 390 -0.42 0.65 1.70
N ALA A 391 0.52 1.31 2.39
CA ALA A 391 0.21 2.47 3.23
C ALA A 391 -0.24 3.67 2.38
N ARG A 392 0.37 3.87 1.20
CA ARG A 392 -0.11 4.85 0.22
C ARG A 392 -1.53 4.53 -0.23
N TYR A 393 -1.84 3.25 -0.47
CA TYR A 393 -3.19 2.83 -0.85
C TYR A 393 -4.19 3.15 0.25
N ALA A 394 -3.88 2.87 1.52
CA ALA A 394 -4.72 3.22 2.65
C ALA A 394 -4.93 4.74 2.78
N PHE A 395 -3.87 5.53 2.59
CA PHE A 395 -3.94 6.99 2.53
C PHE A 395 -4.88 7.48 1.41
N ASN A 396 -4.74 6.93 0.19
CA ASN A 396 -5.62 7.25 -0.94
C ASN A 396 -7.09 6.88 -0.66
N ASN A 397 -7.32 5.70 -0.08
CA ASN A 397 -8.68 5.23 0.22
C ASN A 397 -9.38 6.15 1.24
N SER A 398 -8.69 6.61 2.28
CA SER A 398 -9.21 7.61 3.21
C SER A 398 -9.74 8.84 2.48
N VAL A 399 -8.98 9.37 1.53
CA VAL A 399 -9.33 10.58 0.78
C VAL A 399 -10.47 10.33 -0.21
N ILE A 400 -10.39 9.26 -1.00
CA ILE A 400 -11.30 9.01 -2.13
C ILE A 400 -12.59 8.31 -1.67
N MET A 401 -12.47 7.23 -0.88
CA MET A 401 -13.62 6.41 -0.49
C MET A 401 -14.40 7.03 0.66
N ASN A 402 -13.71 7.61 1.65
CA ASN A 402 -14.33 8.20 2.85
C ASN A 402 -14.53 9.71 2.75
N LYS A 403 -14.32 10.28 1.55
CA LYS A 403 -14.39 11.74 1.33
C LYS A 403 -13.54 12.51 2.34
N GLY A 404 -12.38 11.96 2.63
CA GLY A 404 -11.44 12.44 3.63
C GLY A 404 -10.63 13.64 3.14
N SER A 405 -9.77 14.08 4.05
CA SER A 405 -8.71 15.05 3.78
C SER A 405 -7.39 14.52 4.32
N ALA A 406 -6.28 14.98 3.74
CA ALA A 406 -4.98 14.49 4.19
C ALA A 406 -3.86 15.52 4.04
N LEU A 407 -2.85 15.41 4.92
CA LEU A 407 -1.60 16.15 4.87
C LEU A 407 -0.44 15.17 4.71
N TYR A 408 0.46 15.47 3.80
CA TYR A 408 1.65 14.68 3.54
C TYR A 408 2.89 15.53 3.77
N PHE A 409 3.68 15.20 4.79
CA PHE A 409 4.92 15.88 5.15
C PHE A 409 6.11 15.02 4.77
N HIS A 410 6.92 15.49 3.83
CA HIS A 410 8.15 14.82 3.42
C HIS A 410 9.15 15.81 2.80
N PRO A 411 10.46 15.68 3.03
CA PRO A 411 11.44 16.57 2.40
C PRO A 411 11.55 16.41 0.87
N VAL A 412 11.36 15.20 0.37
CA VAL A 412 11.43 14.91 -1.08
C VAL A 412 10.04 14.93 -1.70
N ALA A 413 9.89 15.63 -2.82
CA ALA A 413 8.64 15.65 -3.55
C ALA A 413 8.25 14.26 -4.06
N ASP A 414 6.96 13.94 -3.94
CA ASP A 414 6.37 12.67 -4.38
C ASP A 414 5.21 12.90 -5.36
N PRO A 415 5.49 12.98 -6.67
CA PRO A 415 4.47 13.25 -7.68
C PRO A 415 3.37 12.18 -7.77
N VAL A 416 3.65 10.96 -7.30
CA VAL A 416 2.63 9.90 -7.22
C VAL A 416 1.62 10.25 -6.14
N MET A 417 2.09 10.77 -4.99
CA MET A 417 1.21 11.26 -3.92
C MET A 417 0.40 12.48 -4.35
N GLU A 418 0.98 13.39 -5.11
CA GLU A 418 0.31 14.63 -5.56
C GLU A 418 -0.92 14.37 -6.46
N LYS A 419 -1.07 13.17 -7.03
CA LYS A 419 -2.25 12.75 -7.79
C LYS A 419 -3.44 12.36 -6.90
N ILE A 420 -3.22 12.23 -5.58
CA ILE A 420 -4.26 11.84 -4.62
C ILE A 420 -5.07 13.07 -4.19
N GLY A 421 -6.38 13.01 -4.38
CA GLY A 421 -7.29 14.06 -3.95
C GLY A 421 -7.20 15.35 -4.78
N LYS A 422 -7.39 16.48 -4.11
CA LYS A 422 -7.30 17.82 -4.71
C LYS A 422 -6.40 18.70 -3.86
N LYS A 423 -5.17 18.94 -4.33
CA LYS A 423 -4.19 19.83 -3.69
C LYS A 423 -4.82 21.17 -3.32
N GLY A 424 -4.57 21.64 -2.10
CA GLY A 424 -5.15 22.87 -1.55
C GLY A 424 -6.65 22.80 -1.22
N LYS A 425 -7.27 21.61 -1.20
CA LYS A 425 -8.68 21.40 -0.82
C LYS A 425 -8.91 20.20 0.07
N THR A 426 -8.61 19.00 -0.44
CA THR A 426 -8.75 17.74 0.30
C THR A 426 -7.41 17.16 0.68
N THR A 427 -6.36 17.57 0.00
CA THR A 427 -4.98 17.15 0.26
C THR A 427 -4.05 18.35 0.20
N ASP A 428 -2.99 18.35 1.02
CA ASP A 428 -1.84 19.22 0.82
C ASP A 428 -0.55 18.43 1.04
N PHE A 429 0.50 18.82 0.27
CA PHE A 429 1.80 18.18 0.25
C PHE A 429 2.82 19.21 0.69
N ILE A 430 3.44 18.96 1.85
CA ILE A 430 4.34 19.89 2.52
C ILE A 430 5.76 19.36 2.38
N TYR A 431 6.52 19.98 1.48
CA TYR A 431 7.93 19.69 1.29
C TYR A 431 8.74 20.59 2.20
N HIS A 432 9.35 19.99 3.19
CA HIS A 432 10.03 20.69 4.27
C HIS A 432 11.52 20.37 4.29
N ASP A 433 12.32 21.20 4.98
CA ASP A 433 13.74 20.92 5.19
C ASP A 433 13.93 19.64 5.99
N ALA A 434 15.01 18.91 5.74
CA ALA A 434 15.40 17.78 6.58
C ALA A 434 15.56 18.23 8.04
N MET A 435 15.24 17.35 8.98
CA MET A 435 15.24 17.62 10.44
C MET A 435 14.06 18.47 10.97
N ALA A 436 13.02 18.76 10.18
CA ALA A 436 11.84 19.51 10.66
C ALA A 436 10.76 18.65 11.35
N GLN A 437 10.99 17.35 11.51
CA GLN A 437 9.98 16.39 12.00
C GLN A 437 9.48 16.75 13.43
N GLU A 438 10.33 17.25 14.31
CA GLU A 438 9.91 17.68 15.65
C GLU A 438 8.92 18.84 15.59
N ALA A 439 9.18 19.84 14.75
CA ALA A 439 8.28 20.98 14.58
C ALA A 439 6.89 20.52 14.05
N ILE A 440 6.87 19.52 13.16
CA ILE A 440 5.62 18.94 12.64
C ILE A 440 4.84 18.23 13.75
N LEU A 441 5.51 17.43 14.60
CA LEU A 441 4.85 16.75 15.71
C LEU A 441 4.34 17.76 16.77
N TYR A 442 5.09 18.82 17.09
CA TYR A 442 4.59 19.89 17.95
C TYR A 442 3.44 20.68 17.33
N PHE A 443 3.45 20.89 16.01
CA PHE A 443 2.30 21.46 15.29
C PHE A 443 1.04 20.59 15.44
N ILE A 444 1.18 19.25 15.33
CA ILE A 444 0.06 18.32 15.56
C ILE A 444 -0.47 18.46 16.99
N LEU A 445 0.41 18.53 17.99
CA LEU A 445 0.02 18.73 19.39
C LEU A 445 -0.63 20.10 19.62
N TYR A 446 -0.14 21.17 19.00
CA TYR A 446 -0.75 22.49 19.02
C TYR A 446 -2.18 22.48 18.48
N LYS A 447 -2.37 21.85 17.32
CA LYS A 447 -3.66 21.92 16.59
C LYS A 447 -4.71 20.96 17.13
N PHE A 448 -4.30 19.80 17.63
CA PHE A 448 -5.22 18.70 17.96
C PHE A 448 -5.14 18.27 19.42
N GLY A 449 -4.13 18.74 20.18
CA GLY A 449 -3.91 18.32 21.56
C GLY A 449 -4.94 18.87 22.54
N LYS A 450 -5.33 18.05 23.51
CA LYS A 450 -6.22 18.41 24.61
C LYS A 450 -5.55 18.02 25.92
N ASP A 451 -5.62 18.91 26.91
CA ASP A 451 -5.09 18.68 28.26
C ASP A 451 -3.62 18.24 28.29
N LEU A 452 -2.78 18.85 27.43
CA LEU A 452 -1.37 18.54 27.25
C LEU A 452 -0.56 18.66 28.53
N PRO A 453 0.51 17.88 28.73
CA PRO A 453 1.49 18.04 29.80
C PRO A 453 2.03 19.46 29.86
N LEU A 454 2.27 19.98 31.08
CA LEU A 454 2.63 21.39 31.32
C LEU A 454 3.85 21.82 30.50
N SER A 455 4.91 21.01 30.48
CA SER A 455 6.17 21.32 29.77
C SER A 455 5.94 21.49 28.25
N ILE A 456 5.13 20.62 27.66
CA ILE A 456 4.78 20.67 26.23
C ILE A 456 3.92 21.90 25.94
N LYS A 457 2.93 22.16 26.81
CA LYS A 457 2.05 23.31 26.68
C LYS A 457 2.83 24.63 26.75
N GLU A 458 3.71 24.79 27.76
CA GLU A 458 4.54 25.98 27.89
C GLU A 458 5.45 26.18 26.67
N PHE A 459 5.98 25.11 26.08
CA PHE A 459 6.79 25.21 24.88
C PHE A 459 5.94 25.64 23.66
N ILE A 460 4.79 25.06 23.46
CA ILE A 460 3.85 25.43 22.39
C ILE A 460 3.42 26.90 22.56
N ASP A 461 3.08 27.33 23.79
CA ASP A 461 2.67 28.69 24.09
C ASP A 461 3.82 29.69 23.81
N SER A 462 5.08 29.31 24.09
CA SER A 462 6.27 30.13 23.78
C SER A 462 6.49 30.32 22.26
N LYS A 463 5.96 29.45 21.44
CA LYS A 463 6.00 29.48 19.97
C LYS A 463 4.70 30.00 19.36
N THR A 464 3.78 30.55 20.15
CA THR A 464 2.48 31.08 19.70
C THR A 464 2.44 32.58 19.89
N GLU A 465 2.15 33.30 18.82
CA GLU A 465 2.04 34.76 18.79
C GLU A 465 0.60 35.20 18.51
N LYS A 466 0.22 36.37 19.02
CA LYS A 466 -1.03 37.01 18.61
C LYS A 466 -0.77 37.95 17.43
N ARG A 467 -1.44 37.71 16.35
CA ARG A 467 -1.39 38.53 15.12
C ARG A 467 -2.77 39.08 14.80
N THR A 468 -2.83 40.16 14.03
CA THR A 468 -4.09 40.80 13.59
C THR A 468 -4.24 40.66 12.09
N LYS A 469 -5.45 40.33 11.62
CA LYS A 469 -5.77 40.30 10.19
C LYS A 469 -7.06 41.02 9.90
N THR A 470 -7.14 41.60 8.72
CA THR A 470 -8.36 42.26 8.23
C THR A 470 -9.20 41.22 7.49
N ILE A 471 -10.40 40.94 8.01
CA ILE A 471 -11.38 40.09 7.32
C ILE A 471 -12.48 40.95 6.71
N VAL A 472 -12.98 40.53 5.54
CA VAL A 472 -14.14 41.19 4.90
C VAL A 472 -15.38 40.37 5.23
N GLU A 473 -16.19 40.89 6.15
CA GLU A 473 -17.46 40.29 6.53
C GLU A 473 -18.60 40.89 5.70
N THR A 474 -19.47 40.04 5.17
CA THR A 474 -20.67 40.54 4.47
C THR A 474 -21.84 40.63 5.44
N ILE A 475 -22.10 41.84 5.94
CA ILE A 475 -23.26 42.11 6.79
C ILE A 475 -24.47 42.47 5.94
N LYS A 476 -25.67 42.14 6.40
CA LYS A 476 -26.90 42.60 5.77
C LYS A 476 -27.32 43.93 6.40
N GLU A 477 -27.17 45.04 5.66
CA GLU A 477 -27.60 46.35 6.08
C GLU A 477 -29.03 46.65 5.59
N LYS A 478 -29.87 47.18 6.48
CA LYS A 478 -31.23 47.57 6.12
C LYS A 478 -31.17 48.91 5.43
N VAL A 479 -31.35 48.94 4.13
CA VAL A 479 -31.49 50.16 3.35
C VAL A 479 -32.98 50.45 3.16
N VAL A 480 -33.39 51.66 3.49
CA VAL A 480 -34.76 52.15 3.26
C VAL A 480 -34.75 52.97 1.98
N GLU A 481 -35.43 52.47 0.97
CA GLU A 481 -35.68 53.21 -0.30
C GLU A 481 -37.10 53.75 -0.32
N ILE A 482 -37.22 55.01 -0.73
CA ILE A 482 -38.52 55.63 -0.98
C ILE A 482 -38.88 55.27 -2.43
N VAL A 483 -39.87 54.41 -2.59
CA VAL A 483 -40.43 54.07 -3.91
C VAL A 483 -41.73 54.76 -4.13
N LYS A 484 -41.78 55.45 -5.24
CA LYS A 484 -43.08 56.07 -5.69
C LYS A 484 -43.92 55.01 -6.38
N ASP A 485 -45.15 54.85 -5.89
CA ASP A 485 -46.14 53.99 -6.51
C ASP A 485 -46.55 54.58 -7.85
N GLU A 486 -46.35 53.86 -8.94
CA GLU A 486 -46.62 54.39 -10.29
C GLU A 486 -48.11 54.64 -10.59
N GLU A 487 -49.02 54.03 -9.82
CA GLU A 487 -50.48 54.23 -10.02
C GLU A 487 -51.13 55.32 -9.12
N THR A 488 -50.60 55.49 -7.92
CA THR A 488 -51.20 56.39 -6.93
C THR A 488 -50.38 57.66 -6.66
N GLY A 489 -49.11 57.70 -7.08
CA GLY A 489 -48.21 58.85 -6.83
C GLY A 489 -47.74 59.00 -5.38
N GLU A 490 -48.10 58.09 -4.48
CA GLU A 490 -47.68 58.10 -3.07
C GLU A 490 -46.30 57.55 -2.86
N GLU A 491 -45.51 58.13 -1.99
CA GLU A 491 -44.19 57.68 -1.60
C GLU A 491 -44.30 56.64 -0.45
N LYS A 492 -43.84 55.43 -0.67
CA LYS A 492 -43.77 54.37 0.36
C LYS A 492 -42.31 54.02 0.69
N GLU A 493 -42.01 53.96 1.97
CA GLU A 493 -40.71 53.43 2.45
C GLU A 493 -40.70 51.91 2.32
N VAL A 494 -39.83 51.42 1.44
CA VAL A 494 -39.56 49.97 1.29
C VAL A 494 -38.19 49.65 1.87
N SER A 495 -38.16 48.82 2.91
CA SER A 495 -36.91 48.41 3.50
C SER A 495 -36.37 47.13 2.82
N LYS A 496 -35.16 47.20 2.33
CA LYS A 496 -34.46 46.10 1.66
C LYS A 496 -33.16 45.77 2.38
N MET A 497 -32.93 44.50 2.62
CA MET A 497 -31.66 44.05 3.19
C MET A 497 -30.63 43.90 2.07
N VAL A 498 -29.63 44.76 2.05
CA VAL A 498 -28.58 44.78 1.03
C VAL A 498 -27.28 44.26 1.64
N PRO A 499 -26.56 43.32 0.98
CA PRO A 499 -25.28 42.86 1.48
C PRO A 499 -24.22 43.98 1.36
N LYS A 500 -23.58 44.31 2.48
CA LYS A 500 -22.50 45.28 2.59
C LYS A 500 -21.25 44.60 3.10
N LYS A 501 -20.15 44.78 2.41
CA LYS A 501 -18.83 44.31 2.84
C LYS A 501 -18.27 45.30 3.86
N VAL A 502 -17.91 44.81 5.03
CA VAL A 502 -17.28 45.58 6.10
C VAL A 502 -15.95 44.92 6.45
N GLU A 503 -14.92 45.72 6.47
CA GLU A 503 -13.59 45.29 6.94
C GLU A 503 -13.57 45.30 8.46
N LYS A 504 -13.07 44.25 9.06
CA LYS A 504 -12.95 44.07 10.50
C LYS A 504 -11.58 43.51 10.83
N GLU A 505 -10.87 44.14 11.71
CA GLU A 505 -9.66 43.59 12.29
C GLU A 505 -10.02 42.52 13.33
N VAL A 506 -9.42 41.34 13.18
CA VAL A 506 -9.61 40.20 14.08
C VAL A 506 -8.22 39.73 14.57
N GLU A 507 -8.07 39.65 15.89
CA GLU A 507 -6.91 38.98 16.47
C GLU A 507 -7.04 37.47 16.32
N TYR A 508 -5.92 36.81 16.01
CA TYR A 508 -5.82 35.34 15.94
C TYR A 508 -4.48 34.88 16.49
N GLU A 509 -4.45 33.63 16.93
CA GLU A 509 -3.21 32.98 17.39
C GLU A 509 -2.50 32.36 16.18
N TYR A 510 -1.19 32.65 16.06
CA TYR A 510 -0.32 32.13 15.02
C TYR A 510 0.82 31.34 15.66
N ASN A 511 0.98 30.09 15.26
CA ASN A 511 2.00 29.20 15.79
C ASN A 511 3.22 29.14 14.86
N LEU A 512 4.41 29.47 15.40
CA LEU A 512 5.66 29.55 14.65
C LEU A 512 6.18 28.23 14.12
N PHE A 513 5.71 27.06 14.62
CA PHE A 513 6.10 25.77 14.06
C PHE A 513 5.72 25.66 12.59
N VAL A 514 4.70 26.38 12.12
CA VAL A 514 4.29 26.39 10.70
C VAL A 514 5.41 26.92 9.79
N GLU A 515 6.17 27.92 10.26
CA GLU A 515 7.32 28.51 9.54
C GLU A 515 8.51 27.54 9.48
N GLU A 516 8.66 26.66 10.48
CA GLU A 516 9.74 25.67 10.52
C GLU A 516 9.69 24.65 9.39
N PHE A 517 8.48 24.39 8.86
CA PHE A 517 8.29 23.53 7.68
C PHE A 517 7.83 24.30 6.44
N GLY A 518 8.15 25.58 6.34
CA GLY A 518 8.00 26.40 5.14
C GLY A 518 6.58 26.79 4.78
N LYS A 519 5.68 26.89 5.76
CA LYS A 519 4.28 27.30 5.58
C LYS A 519 3.97 28.60 6.30
N ASP A 520 2.80 29.17 6.03
CA ASP A 520 2.32 30.44 6.58
C ASP A 520 0.88 30.32 7.12
N GLU A 521 0.26 31.46 7.39
CA GLU A 521 -1.11 31.54 7.90
C GLU A 521 -2.13 30.83 6.99
N SER A 522 -1.98 30.90 5.67
CA SER A 522 -2.92 30.29 4.72
C SER A 522 -3.01 28.77 4.90
N PHE A 523 -1.93 28.15 5.37
CA PHE A 523 -1.91 26.74 5.71
C PHE A 523 -2.80 26.42 6.93
N LEU A 524 -2.80 27.26 7.97
CA LEU A 524 -3.70 27.07 9.13
C LEU A 524 -5.17 27.13 8.71
N GLU A 525 -5.54 28.11 7.86
CA GLU A 525 -6.89 28.22 7.32
C GLU A 525 -7.29 27.03 6.45
N LEU A 526 -6.35 26.52 5.65
CA LEU A 526 -6.56 25.31 4.85
C LEU A 526 -6.82 24.10 5.75
N VAL A 527 -6.01 23.88 6.78
CA VAL A 527 -6.19 22.78 7.74
C VAL A 527 -7.57 22.88 8.41
N ASP A 528 -7.98 24.08 8.86
CA ASP A 528 -9.31 24.29 9.45
C ASP A 528 -10.44 23.93 8.49
N SER A 529 -10.29 24.31 7.22
CA SER A 529 -11.26 23.94 6.17
C SER A 529 -11.34 22.44 5.91
N MET A 530 -10.19 21.76 5.98
CA MET A 530 -10.08 20.31 5.80
C MET A 530 -10.70 19.52 6.95
N LEU A 531 -10.63 20.04 8.18
CA LEU A 531 -11.16 19.41 9.38
C LEU A 531 -12.69 19.44 9.49
N ALA A 532 -13.36 20.28 8.70
CA ALA A 532 -14.82 20.40 8.76
C ALA A 532 -15.51 19.03 8.57
N LYS A 533 -16.25 18.58 9.59
CA LYS A 533 -16.99 17.29 9.61
C LYS A 533 -16.07 16.03 9.57
N LYS A 534 -14.85 16.14 10.09
CA LYS A 534 -13.95 14.98 10.25
C LYS A 534 -13.97 14.53 11.71
N ASP A 535 -13.97 13.23 11.91
CA ASP A 535 -14.11 12.60 13.23
C ASP A 535 -13.23 11.34 13.42
N LYS A 536 -12.56 10.87 12.36
CA LYS A 536 -11.65 9.72 12.39
C LYS A 536 -10.28 10.13 11.87
N PHE A 537 -9.30 10.11 12.75
CA PHE A 537 -7.96 10.64 12.50
C PHE A 537 -6.91 9.54 12.54
N SER A 538 -6.01 9.50 11.55
CA SER A 538 -4.86 8.60 11.56
C SER A 538 -3.56 9.34 11.26
N LEU A 539 -2.49 8.95 11.98
CA LEU A 539 -1.14 9.44 11.77
C LEU A 539 -0.25 8.28 11.30
N ILE A 540 0.34 8.43 10.11
CA ILE A 540 1.34 7.51 9.56
C ILE A 540 2.72 8.06 9.90
N VAL A 541 3.51 7.27 10.63
CA VAL A 541 4.88 7.57 11.04
C VAL A 541 5.84 6.72 10.21
N GLY A 542 6.71 7.36 9.44
CA GLY A 542 7.64 6.71 8.53
C GLY A 542 9.06 6.57 9.04
N GLU A 543 9.91 5.96 8.22
CA GLU A 543 11.30 5.61 8.53
C GLU A 543 12.17 6.84 8.84
N ASP A 544 11.84 8.03 8.29
CA ASP A 544 12.62 9.24 8.56
C ASP A 544 12.62 9.62 10.05
N LEU A 545 11.53 9.29 10.79
CA LEU A 545 11.47 9.50 12.22
C LEU A 545 12.28 8.45 12.99
N ILE A 546 12.26 7.21 12.49
CA ILE A 546 12.97 6.07 13.11
C ILE A 546 14.49 6.22 12.98
N THR A 547 14.94 6.76 11.86
CA THR A 547 16.36 6.98 11.56
C THR A 547 16.87 8.37 11.97
N HIS A 548 16.00 9.24 12.46
CA HIS A 548 16.35 10.60 12.89
C HIS A 548 17.38 10.58 14.04
N PRO A 549 18.33 11.51 14.09
CA PRO A 549 19.28 11.59 15.22
C PRO A 549 18.62 11.65 16.60
N ASN A 550 17.44 12.28 16.69
CA ASN A 550 16.62 12.36 17.91
C ASN A 550 15.40 11.43 17.88
N ALA A 551 15.55 10.24 17.28
CA ALA A 551 14.45 9.27 17.10
C ALA A 551 13.75 8.89 18.41
N ALA A 552 14.51 8.78 19.51
CA ALA A 552 13.97 8.48 20.84
C ALA A 552 12.95 9.52 21.31
N ASN A 553 13.22 10.80 21.11
CA ASN A 553 12.30 11.86 21.48
C ASN A 553 11.10 11.97 20.53
N LEU A 554 11.34 11.78 19.22
CA LEU A 554 10.25 11.72 18.23
C LEU A 554 9.27 10.58 18.55
N ALA A 555 9.76 9.41 18.93
CA ALA A 555 8.94 8.29 19.36
C ALA A 555 8.10 8.63 20.60
N LYS A 556 8.70 9.29 21.61
CA LYS A 556 7.98 9.77 22.79
C LYS A 556 6.92 10.81 22.43
N LEU A 557 7.22 11.76 21.54
CA LEU A 557 6.24 12.72 21.04
C LEU A 557 5.08 12.03 20.30
N CYS A 558 5.35 10.98 19.51
CA CYS A 558 4.29 10.15 18.92
C CYS A 558 3.40 9.50 19.99
N GLY A 559 3.98 8.99 21.10
CA GLY A 559 3.20 8.44 22.20
C GLY A 559 2.35 9.50 22.94
N ILE A 560 2.85 10.74 23.05
CA ILE A 560 2.07 11.88 23.58
C ILE A 560 0.91 12.21 22.62
N ILE A 561 1.14 12.20 21.29
CA ILE A 561 0.08 12.42 20.30
C ILE A 561 -1.02 11.35 20.42
N ASP A 562 -0.65 10.08 20.58
CA ASP A 562 -1.59 8.96 20.77
C ASP A 562 -2.51 9.15 21.98
N ARG A 563 -1.98 9.72 23.08
CA ARG A 563 -2.72 9.91 24.34
C ARG A 563 -3.55 11.19 24.39
N TYR A 564 -3.05 12.27 23.82
CA TYR A 564 -3.61 13.60 24.03
C TYR A 564 -4.31 14.18 22.81
N THR A 565 -4.41 13.39 21.72
CA THR A 565 -5.17 13.76 20.53
C THR A 565 -6.16 12.65 20.15
N ALA A 566 -6.93 12.87 19.08
CA ALA A 566 -7.82 11.86 18.52
C ALA A 566 -7.15 11.03 17.40
N PHE A 567 -5.84 11.12 17.23
CA PHE A 567 -5.13 10.35 16.21
C PHE A 567 -4.83 8.93 16.69
N ASP A 568 -5.23 7.96 15.88
CA ASP A 568 -4.69 6.61 15.95
C ASP A 568 -3.40 6.54 15.11
N ILE A 569 -2.33 5.98 15.67
CA ILE A 569 -0.98 6.02 15.07
C ILE A 569 -0.61 4.67 14.48
N VAL A 570 -0.07 4.65 13.27
CA VAL A 570 0.65 3.52 12.67
C VAL A 570 2.11 3.88 12.45
N ILE A 571 3.03 3.03 12.93
CA ILE A 571 4.48 3.17 12.75
C ILE A 571 4.92 2.13 11.73
N LEU A 572 5.39 2.58 10.55
CA LEU A 572 5.70 1.70 9.44
C LEU A 572 7.00 0.93 9.68
N PRO A 573 6.98 -0.41 9.64
CA PRO A 573 8.21 -1.21 9.63
C PRO A 573 8.98 -1.01 8.31
N THR A 574 10.30 -1.15 8.35
CA THR A 574 11.18 -0.89 7.20
C THR A 574 11.28 -2.05 6.23
N GLN A 575 11.23 -3.29 6.73
CA GLN A 575 11.32 -4.53 5.95
C GLN A 575 10.18 -5.48 6.34
N THR A 576 9.96 -6.53 5.58
CA THR A 576 8.81 -7.44 5.68
C THR A 576 8.49 -7.85 7.11
N ASN A 577 9.47 -8.34 7.86
CA ASN A 577 9.28 -8.85 9.22
C ASN A 577 10.01 -8.03 10.31
N THR A 578 10.28 -6.75 10.05
CA THR A 578 10.95 -5.88 11.04
C THR A 578 10.24 -5.85 12.38
N LEU A 579 8.91 -5.82 12.39
CA LEU A 579 8.13 -5.85 13.62
C LEU A 579 8.33 -7.17 14.37
N GLY A 580 8.22 -8.31 13.68
CA GLY A 580 8.44 -9.64 14.30
C GLY A 580 9.84 -9.79 14.87
N VAL A 581 10.86 -9.46 14.08
CA VAL A 581 12.27 -9.48 14.52
C VAL A 581 12.48 -8.59 15.75
N SER A 582 11.91 -7.38 15.77
CA SER A 582 12.03 -6.45 16.89
C SER A 582 11.38 -6.93 18.19
N LEU A 583 10.41 -7.84 18.10
CA LEU A 583 9.71 -8.43 19.26
C LEU A 583 10.31 -9.77 19.72
N ILE A 584 11.06 -10.44 18.84
CA ILE A 584 11.64 -11.76 19.10
C ILE A 584 13.10 -11.65 19.56
N CYS A 585 13.88 -10.74 18.95
CA CYS A 585 15.32 -10.71 19.06
C CYS A 585 15.86 -9.66 20.04
N ASP A 586 16.90 -10.04 20.78
CA ASP A 586 17.72 -9.12 21.59
C ASP A 586 18.82 -8.55 20.69
N LEU A 587 18.58 -7.37 20.12
CA LEU A 587 19.44 -6.79 19.08
C LEU A 587 20.56 -5.90 19.67
N ALA A 588 21.80 -6.16 19.23
CA ALA A 588 22.97 -5.40 19.59
C ALA A 588 23.25 -4.24 18.62
N ASN A 589 24.00 -3.24 19.11
CA ASN A 589 24.35 -2.04 18.35
C ASN A 589 25.57 -2.21 17.44
N GLU A 590 26.52 -3.08 17.83
CA GLU A 590 27.81 -3.21 17.18
C GLU A 590 28.22 -4.66 17.01
N GLU A 591 28.92 -4.93 15.91
CA GLU A 591 29.56 -6.20 15.61
C GLU A 591 30.80 -6.40 16.50
N SER A 592 31.21 -7.63 16.70
CA SER A 592 32.45 -7.99 17.35
C SER A 592 32.93 -9.38 16.91
N GLY A 593 34.23 -9.58 16.81
CA GLY A 593 34.86 -10.87 16.57
C GLY A 593 34.49 -11.52 15.25
N PHE A 594 34.36 -12.87 15.26
CA PHE A 594 33.99 -13.65 14.09
C PHE A 594 32.50 -13.54 13.78
N THR A 595 32.17 -13.23 12.54
CA THR A 595 30.81 -12.93 12.08
C THR A 595 30.24 -14.07 11.24
N VAL A 596 28.96 -14.38 11.49
CA VAL A 596 28.12 -15.26 10.64
C VAL A 596 27.00 -14.43 10.05
N GLY A 597 26.86 -14.43 8.74
CA GLY A 597 25.81 -13.72 8.01
C GLY A 597 24.66 -14.66 7.63
N TYR A 598 23.42 -14.24 7.84
CA TYR A 598 22.21 -14.85 7.33
C TYR A 598 21.56 -13.88 6.32
N ASN A 599 21.78 -14.15 5.04
CA ASN A 599 21.53 -13.21 3.92
C ASN A 599 22.26 -11.85 4.08
N GLU A 600 23.39 -11.85 4.79
CA GLU A 600 24.21 -10.67 5.02
C GLU A 600 25.69 -11.03 4.89
N LYS A 601 26.51 -10.06 4.45
CA LYS A 601 27.95 -10.26 4.28
C LYS A 601 28.65 -10.43 5.62
N ALA A 602 29.47 -11.49 5.75
CA ALA A 602 30.16 -11.86 6.97
C ALA A 602 31.43 -12.70 6.69
N ASP A 603 32.10 -13.16 7.73
CA ASP A 603 33.23 -14.11 7.61
C ASP A 603 32.78 -15.51 7.16
N PHE A 604 31.56 -15.89 7.44
CA PHE A 604 30.87 -17.06 6.93
C PHE A 604 29.44 -16.67 6.53
N GLU A 605 29.04 -16.91 5.30
CA GLU A 605 27.76 -16.47 4.76
C GLU A 605 26.79 -17.64 4.49
N LEU A 606 25.58 -17.55 5.06
CA LEU A 606 24.43 -18.33 4.60
C LEU A 606 23.61 -17.46 3.65
N SER A 607 23.30 -17.95 2.46
CA SER A 607 22.62 -17.16 1.45
C SER A 607 21.49 -17.92 0.78
N ALA A 608 20.36 -17.25 0.62
CA ALA A 608 19.23 -17.72 -0.18
C ALA A 608 19.36 -17.37 -1.68
N LEU A 609 20.45 -16.70 -2.08
CA LEU A 609 20.70 -16.28 -3.47
C LEU A 609 21.66 -17.21 -4.24
N GLY A 610 22.13 -18.31 -3.64
CA GLY A 610 23.05 -19.25 -4.28
C GLY A 610 24.51 -18.76 -4.35
N ASP A 611 24.90 -17.83 -3.50
CA ASP A 611 26.24 -17.22 -3.48
C ASP A 611 26.90 -17.25 -2.09
N GLY A 612 26.33 -18.02 -1.15
CA GLY A 612 26.86 -18.19 0.20
C GLY A 612 27.90 -19.32 0.34
N ASP A 613 28.51 -19.39 1.53
CA ASP A 613 29.30 -20.58 1.95
C ASP A 613 28.42 -21.80 2.20
N LEU A 614 27.14 -21.53 2.59
CA LEU A 614 26.08 -22.54 2.64
C LEU A 614 24.80 -21.92 2.06
N ASP A 615 24.21 -22.62 1.11
CA ASP A 615 22.92 -22.25 0.54
C ASP A 615 21.76 -22.63 1.45
N ILE A 616 20.82 -21.68 1.63
CA ILE A 616 19.61 -21.83 2.43
C ILE A 616 18.37 -21.57 1.56
N PRO A 617 17.15 -21.96 2.00
CA PRO A 617 15.93 -21.71 1.25
C PRO A 617 15.63 -20.20 1.12
N ALA A 618 15.14 -19.82 -0.04
CA ALA A 618 14.53 -18.49 -0.24
C ALA A 618 13.10 -18.44 0.35
N LEU A 619 12.54 -17.26 0.51
CA LEU A 619 11.22 -17.07 1.15
C LEU A 619 10.05 -17.74 0.41
N ASN A 620 10.17 -18.01 -0.90
CA ASN A 620 9.19 -18.81 -1.65
C ASN A 620 9.40 -20.34 -1.52
N GLN A 621 10.44 -20.77 -0.79
CA GLN A 621 10.77 -22.15 -0.46
C GLN A 621 10.70 -22.43 1.07
N GLN A 622 10.34 -21.44 1.87
CA GLN A 622 10.29 -21.50 3.33
C GLN A 622 8.84 -21.32 3.83
N GLU A 623 8.40 -22.21 4.72
CA GLU A 623 7.17 -22.07 5.49
C GLU A 623 7.45 -21.36 6.81
N GLY A 624 6.48 -20.60 7.29
CA GLY A 624 6.57 -19.89 8.57
C GLY A 624 5.58 -18.75 8.66
N THR A 625 5.84 -17.83 9.58
CA THR A 625 4.97 -16.68 9.81
C THR A 625 5.73 -15.37 9.69
N PHE A 626 5.01 -14.31 9.29
CA PHE A 626 5.47 -12.92 9.37
C PHE A 626 4.62 -12.13 10.37
N THR A 627 5.22 -11.13 11.00
CA THR A 627 4.47 -10.17 11.81
C THR A 627 4.33 -8.87 11.02
N ASN A 628 3.13 -8.61 10.51
CA ASN A 628 2.88 -7.51 9.60
C ASN A 628 2.65 -6.16 10.30
N VAL A 629 2.57 -5.08 9.52
CA VAL A 629 2.30 -3.70 9.99
C VAL A 629 0.96 -3.56 10.73
N ASP A 630 -0.01 -4.43 10.50
CA ASP A 630 -1.29 -4.44 11.22
C ASP A 630 -1.21 -5.20 12.56
N LYS A 631 0.00 -5.58 12.99
CA LYS A 631 0.27 -6.32 14.25
C LYS A 631 -0.39 -7.71 14.25
N LYS A 632 -0.41 -8.35 13.06
CA LYS A 632 -0.88 -9.72 12.90
C LYS A 632 0.27 -10.66 12.60
N VAL A 633 0.23 -11.85 13.17
CA VAL A 633 1.09 -12.97 12.80
C VAL A 633 0.41 -13.71 11.67
N ILE A 634 0.99 -13.64 10.46
CA ILE A 634 0.40 -14.09 9.20
C ILE A 634 1.18 -15.31 8.69
N PRO A 635 0.53 -16.46 8.39
CA PRO A 635 1.20 -17.62 7.82
C PRO A 635 1.55 -17.41 6.34
N THR A 636 2.66 -18.04 5.91
CA THR A 636 3.07 -18.17 4.52
C THR A 636 3.50 -19.61 4.25
N ASN A 637 3.14 -20.16 3.08
CA ASN A 637 3.48 -21.53 2.70
C ASN A 637 4.54 -21.52 1.59
N ALA A 638 5.41 -22.51 1.60
CA ALA A 638 6.40 -22.72 0.55
C ALA A 638 5.72 -23.09 -0.78
N ALA A 639 6.07 -22.38 -1.84
CA ALA A 639 5.61 -22.69 -3.19
C ALA A 639 6.46 -23.79 -3.84
N LEU A 640 7.76 -23.75 -3.58
CA LEU A 640 8.77 -24.62 -4.15
C LEU A 640 9.53 -25.37 -3.05
N ALA A 641 10.07 -26.54 -3.36
CA ALA A 641 10.91 -27.28 -2.44
C ALA A 641 12.35 -26.74 -2.44
N HIS A 642 13.01 -26.83 -1.29
CA HIS A 642 14.45 -26.65 -1.15
C HIS A 642 15.09 -28.01 -0.85
N ASN A 643 16.12 -28.37 -1.61
CA ASN A 643 16.78 -29.66 -1.46
C ASN A 643 18.08 -29.62 -0.60
N GLY A 644 18.41 -28.42 -0.08
CA GLY A 644 19.56 -28.17 0.78
C GLY A 644 19.24 -28.35 2.27
N TYR A 645 20.04 -27.69 3.10
CA TYR A 645 19.86 -27.64 4.54
C TYR A 645 19.06 -26.39 4.90
N ASN A 646 18.19 -26.50 5.89
CA ASN A 646 17.45 -25.40 6.48
C ASN A 646 18.13 -24.90 7.77
N LEU A 647 17.74 -23.74 8.26
CA LEU A 647 18.30 -23.18 9.49
C LEU A 647 18.03 -24.05 10.73
N ASN A 648 16.88 -24.77 10.79
CA ASN A 648 16.58 -25.70 11.87
C ASN A 648 17.52 -26.94 11.87
N ASP A 649 18.03 -27.37 10.70
CA ASP A 649 19.04 -28.46 10.66
C ASP A 649 20.31 -28.06 11.42
N ILE A 650 20.76 -26.80 11.27
CA ILE A 650 21.91 -26.24 12.01
C ILE A 650 21.58 -26.13 13.50
N ALA A 651 20.38 -25.62 13.81
CA ALA A 651 19.93 -25.48 15.20
C ALA A 651 19.87 -26.83 15.92
N ASN A 652 19.39 -27.87 15.27
CA ASN A 652 19.35 -29.22 15.85
C ASN A 652 20.72 -29.70 16.32
N VAL A 653 21.78 -29.44 15.53
CA VAL A 653 23.14 -29.86 15.92
C VAL A 653 23.71 -28.93 17.01
N VAL A 654 23.57 -27.62 16.87
CA VAL A 654 24.20 -26.67 17.79
C VAL A 654 23.47 -26.57 19.14
N LEU A 655 22.12 -26.67 19.14
CA LEU A 655 21.28 -26.61 20.35
C LEU A 655 20.98 -27.99 20.94
N ASN A 656 21.31 -29.07 20.22
CA ASN A 656 20.92 -30.45 20.53
C ASN A 656 19.39 -30.60 20.59
N ASP A 657 18.68 -29.97 19.62
CA ASP A 657 17.23 -30.07 19.42
C ASP A 657 16.93 -31.22 18.42
N GLU A 658 15.68 -31.68 18.38
CA GLU A 658 15.19 -32.69 17.41
C GLU A 658 13.92 -32.18 16.74
N ILE A 659 14.04 -31.05 16.00
CA ILE A 659 12.92 -30.36 15.35
C ILE A 659 13.00 -30.62 13.84
N GLU A 660 11.96 -31.27 13.28
CA GLU A 660 11.99 -31.71 11.89
C GLU A 660 11.74 -30.52 10.92
N TYR A 661 10.83 -29.62 11.28
CA TYR A 661 10.41 -28.48 10.43
C TYR A 661 10.56 -27.14 11.14
N THR A 662 10.95 -26.13 10.39
CA THR A 662 11.06 -24.74 10.90
C THR A 662 9.76 -24.24 11.54
N ILE A 663 8.61 -24.64 11.00
CA ILE A 663 7.28 -24.24 11.51
C ILE A 663 6.95 -24.76 12.92
N GLU A 664 7.66 -25.77 13.43
CA GLU A 664 7.49 -26.24 14.81
C GLU A 664 7.96 -25.20 15.85
N TYR A 665 8.74 -24.21 15.43
CA TYR A 665 9.09 -23.06 16.28
C TYR A 665 7.95 -22.05 16.42
N THR A 666 6.86 -22.10 15.63
CA THR A 666 5.74 -21.14 15.66
C THR A 666 5.09 -21.09 17.07
N GLU A 667 4.88 -22.25 17.71
CA GLU A 667 4.30 -22.29 19.07
C GLU A 667 5.26 -21.83 20.17
N GLN A 668 6.57 -21.68 19.85
CA GLN A 668 7.61 -21.26 20.79
C GLN A 668 7.90 -19.74 20.72
N LEU A 669 7.19 -19.01 19.86
CA LEU A 669 7.34 -17.57 19.76
C LEU A 669 7.08 -16.85 21.10
N PRO A 670 7.85 -15.79 21.46
CA PRO A 670 7.88 -15.26 22.81
C PRO A 670 6.56 -14.59 23.23
N LEU A 671 5.90 -15.10 24.25
CA LEU A 671 4.69 -14.49 24.83
C LEU A 671 4.95 -13.04 25.32
N SER A 672 6.18 -12.73 25.75
CA SER A 672 6.59 -11.37 26.14
C SER A 672 6.55 -10.36 24.99
N GLY A 673 6.65 -10.81 23.72
CA GLY A 673 6.47 -10.00 22.53
C GLY A 673 5.00 -9.88 22.07
N GLY A 674 4.06 -10.49 22.80
CA GLY A 674 2.65 -10.49 22.45
C GLY A 674 2.21 -11.65 21.54
N PHE A 675 3.12 -12.58 21.24
CA PHE A 675 2.81 -13.78 20.44
C PHE A 675 1.95 -14.77 21.25
N LYS A 676 1.36 -15.73 20.56
CA LYS A 676 0.54 -16.80 21.14
C LYS A 676 1.21 -18.16 20.87
N ALA A 677 1.13 -19.06 21.84
CA ALA A 677 1.56 -20.44 21.64
C ALA A 677 0.49 -21.19 20.81
N VAL A 678 0.66 -21.20 19.50
CA VAL A 678 -0.28 -21.78 18.52
C VAL A 678 0.54 -22.52 17.46
N GLU A 679 0.14 -23.74 17.14
CA GLU A 679 0.76 -24.53 16.07
C GLU A 679 0.49 -23.90 14.70
N PHE A 680 1.47 -23.94 13.80
CA PHE A 680 1.38 -23.37 12.45
C PHE A 680 0.16 -23.88 11.68
N ASP A 681 -0.06 -25.19 11.66
CA ASP A 681 -1.15 -25.82 10.90
C ASP A 681 -2.54 -25.45 11.41
N SER A 682 -2.64 -24.90 12.62
CA SER A 682 -3.91 -24.40 13.18
C SER A 682 -4.22 -22.97 12.77
N LEU A 683 -3.26 -22.25 12.13
CA LEU A 683 -3.44 -20.87 11.73
C LEU A 683 -4.36 -20.77 10.50
N PRO A 684 -5.48 -20.03 10.58
CA PRO A 684 -6.30 -19.79 9.42
C PRO A 684 -5.56 -18.95 8.37
N ASN A 685 -5.82 -19.23 7.09
CA ASN A 685 -5.14 -18.56 5.97
C ASN A 685 -6.10 -18.29 4.80
N GLU A 686 -7.21 -17.59 5.08
CA GLU A 686 -8.25 -17.28 4.09
C GLU A 686 -9.01 -15.99 4.41
N PHE A 687 -9.85 -15.55 3.47
CA PHE A 687 -10.85 -14.48 3.67
C PHE A 687 -12.25 -15.08 3.74
N GLY A 688 -13.11 -14.52 4.61
CA GLY A 688 -14.53 -14.86 4.65
C GLY A 688 -15.36 -14.09 3.60
N ASN A 689 -16.58 -14.54 3.39
CA ASN A 689 -17.52 -13.88 2.48
C ASN A 689 -17.94 -12.48 2.94
N ASP A 690 -17.83 -12.20 4.23
CA ASP A 690 -18.08 -10.90 4.86
C ASP A 690 -16.89 -9.94 4.77
N ARG A 691 -15.81 -10.32 4.07
CA ARG A 691 -14.56 -9.56 3.88
C ARG A 691 -13.68 -9.48 5.12
N VAL A 692 -13.97 -10.28 6.14
CA VAL A 692 -13.10 -10.37 7.30
C VAL A 692 -11.89 -11.22 6.93
N GLU A 693 -10.70 -10.74 7.27
CA GLU A 693 -9.48 -11.50 7.10
C GLU A 693 -9.32 -12.49 8.26
N TYR A 694 -9.32 -13.77 7.92
CA TYR A 694 -9.15 -14.88 8.86
C TYR A 694 -7.74 -15.48 8.78
N ARG A 695 -6.72 -14.69 8.46
CA ARG A 695 -5.34 -15.18 8.45
C ARG A 695 -4.66 -14.92 9.78
N GLY A 696 -4.01 -15.96 10.31
CA GLY A 696 -3.19 -15.86 11.50
C GLY A 696 -3.94 -15.35 12.73
N TYR A 697 -3.28 -14.50 13.52
CA TYR A 697 -3.86 -13.92 14.74
C TYR A 697 -3.28 -12.53 15.05
N ASP A 698 -4.02 -11.74 15.82
CA ASP A 698 -3.55 -10.43 16.30
C ASP A 698 -2.59 -10.61 17.50
N LEU A 699 -1.49 -9.84 17.50
CA LEU A 699 -0.60 -9.73 18.66
C LEU A 699 -1.33 -9.15 19.87
N SER A 700 -0.93 -9.58 21.05
CA SER A 700 -1.39 -9.00 22.30
C SER A 700 -0.64 -7.70 22.59
N VAL A 701 -1.37 -6.60 22.77
CA VAL A 701 -0.80 -5.32 23.19
C VAL A 701 -0.66 -5.29 24.70
N LEU A 702 0.57 -5.16 25.19
CA LEU A 702 0.83 -5.00 26.62
C LEU A 702 0.63 -3.53 27.01
N VAL A 703 0.08 -3.30 28.18
CA VAL A 703 -0.21 -1.95 28.71
C VAL A 703 0.67 -1.70 29.94
N SER A 704 1.23 -0.49 30.03
CA SER A 704 2.04 0.00 31.16
C SER A 704 1.60 1.41 31.57
N GLU A 705 2.04 1.88 32.72
CA GLU A 705 1.83 3.28 33.10
C GLU A 705 2.68 4.21 32.23
N PRO A 706 2.05 5.18 31.53
CA PRO A 706 2.76 6.08 30.66
C PRO A 706 3.45 7.22 31.44
N SER A 707 4.59 7.70 30.89
CA SER A 707 5.28 8.91 31.33
C SER A 707 4.91 10.09 30.41
N ASP A 708 5.05 11.31 30.92
CA ASP A 708 4.95 12.54 30.14
C ASP A 708 6.33 13.16 29.83
N GLU A 709 7.41 12.42 30.11
CA GLU A 709 8.78 12.93 29.95
C GLU A 709 9.20 12.92 28.47
N VAL A 710 9.38 14.11 27.92
CA VAL A 710 9.93 14.38 26.58
C VAL A 710 11.02 15.45 26.67
N GLU A 711 11.97 15.40 25.76
CA GLU A 711 12.94 16.50 25.60
C GLU A 711 12.25 17.65 24.85
N ILE A 712 12.30 18.85 25.46
CA ILE A 712 11.69 20.05 24.90
C ILE A 712 12.68 20.79 24.03
N GLY A 713 12.42 20.92 22.75
CA GLY A 713 13.28 21.62 21.80
C GLY A 713 13.03 21.21 20.36
N LEU A 714 13.82 21.79 19.47
CA LEU A 714 13.87 21.43 18.05
C LEU A 714 15.30 21.10 17.67
N THR A 715 15.50 20.05 16.90
CA THR A 715 16.80 19.73 16.30
C THR A 715 17.13 20.76 15.22
N ALA A 716 18.41 21.18 15.15
CA ALA A 716 18.87 22.12 14.14
C ALA A 716 18.69 21.53 12.73
N LYS A 717 18.21 22.33 11.79
CA LYS A 717 18.05 21.95 10.39
C LYS A 717 19.38 21.59 9.74
N LEU A 718 19.32 20.76 8.71
CA LEU A 718 20.49 20.38 7.91
C LEU A 718 20.78 21.51 6.90
N GLU A 719 21.75 22.37 7.19
CA GLU A 719 22.14 23.46 6.30
C GLU A 719 23.08 22.92 5.20
N LEU A 720 22.81 23.21 3.93
CA LEU A 720 23.65 22.89 2.78
C LEU A 720 24.51 24.10 2.39
N THR A 721 25.76 23.87 1.98
CA THR A 721 26.57 24.86 1.31
C THR A 721 26.29 24.86 -0.22
N GLU A 722 26.78 25.87 -0.95
CA GLU A 722 26.54 25.98 -2.41
C GLU A 722 27.06 24.78 -3.22
N ASP A 723 28.07 24.06 -2.70
CA ASP A 723 28.68 22.89 -3.33
C ASP A 723 28.05 21.56 -2.91
N GLU A 724 27.09 21.57 -1.98
CA GLU A 724 26.49 20.36 -1.44
C GLU A 724 25.08 20.12 -1.99
N THR A 725 24.77 18.85 -2.20
CA THR A 725 23.47 18.36 -2.57
C THR A 725 22.92 17.50 -1.43
N LEU A 726 21.64 17.61 -1.15
CA LEU A 726 20.97 16.68 -0.24
C LEU A 726 20.78 15.34 -0.95
N ILE A 727 21.37 14.29 -0.38
CA ILE A 727 21.08 12.92 -0.83
C ILE A 727 20.14 12.24 0.16
N TYR A 728 19.24 11.42 -0.38
CA TYR A 728 18.22 10.69 0.35
C TYR A 728 18.31 9.20 0.06
N ARG A 729 18.30 8.36 1.09
CA ARG A 729 18.28 6.90 0.95
C ARG A 729 16.89 6.43 0.59
N ALA A 730 16.67 6.08 -0.66
CA ALA A 730 15.42 5.53 -1.14
C ALA A 730 15.66 4.54 -2.27
N ASN A 731 14.78 3.57 -2.39
CA ASN A 731 14.82 2.58 -3.46
C ASN A 731 13.81 2.91 -4.55
N PRO A 732 14.04 2.46 -5.79
CA PRO A 732 13.05 2.54 -6.86
C PRO A 732 11.76 1.81 -6.46
N ILE A 733 10.67 2.18 -7.09
CA ILE A 733 9.38 1.51 -6.87
C ILE A 733 9.51 0.03 -7.25
N ASN A 734 9.00 -0.86 -6.39
CA ASN A 734 9.04 -2.32 -6.54
C ASN A 734 10.43 -2.99 -6.42
N GLN A 735 11.50 -2.26 -6.09
CA GLN A 735 12.83 -2.85 -5.84
C GLN A 735 13.27 -2.54 -4.40
N PHE A 736 13.00 -3.45 -3.47
CA PHE A 736 13.18 -3.21 -2.03
C PHE A 736 14.37 -3.93 -1.42
N ASN A 737 14.80 -5.04 -2.01
CA ASN A 737 15.78 -5.95 -1.46
C ASN A 737 16.54 -6.70 -2.56
N GLU A 738 17.52 -7.50 -2.16
CA GLU A 738 18.32 -8.32 -3.04
C GLU A 738 17.51 -9.34 -3.86
N PHE A 739 16.39 -9.84 -3.35
CA PHE A 739 15.53 -10.77 -4.08
C PHE A 739 14.80 -10.07 -5.24
N THR A 740 14.32 -8.86 -5.01
CA THR A 740 13.71 -8.06 -6.08
C THR A 740 14.75 -7.61 -7.12
N ALA A 741 16.01 -7.46 -6.72
CA ALA A 741 17.10 -7.08 -7.61
C ALA A 741 17.45 -8.15 -8.67
N ILE A 742 17.21 -9.45 -8.36
CA ILE A 742 17.51 -10.56 -9.27
C ILE A 742 16.28 -11.07 -10.03
N ALA A 743 15.09 -10.60 -9.67
CA ALA A 743 13.83 -10.97 -10.34
C ALA A 743 13.88 -10.62 -11.83
N HIS A 744 13.46 -11.56 -12.69
CA HIS A 744 13.56 -11.43 -14.16
C HIS A 744 12.88 -10.15 -14.67
N GLU A 745 11.69 -9.84 -14.16
CA GLU A 745 10.92 -8.67 -14.60
C GLU A 745 11.60 -7.33 -14.27
N PHE A 746 12.45 -7.27 -13.23
CA PHE A 746 13.10 -6.02 -12.78
C PHE A 746 14.60 -5.97 -13.07
N LYS A 747 15.20 -7.10 -13.44
CA LYS A 747 16.66 -7.28 -13.52
C LYS A 747 17.37 -6.31 -14.46
N ASP A 748 16.73 -5.95 -15.56
CA ASP A 748 17.33 -5.12 -16.60
C ASP A 748 16.95 -3.64 -16.50
N ASP A 749 15.98 -3.30 -15.64
CA ASP A 749 15.39 -1.96 -15.63
C ASP A 749 16.18 -0.96 -14.79
N LEU A 750 16.66 -1.37 -13.60
CA LEU A 750 17.38 -0.46 -12.72
C LEU A 750 18.53 -1.16 -11.98
N LYS A 751 19.64 -0.45 -11.86
CA LYS A 751 20.80 -0.83 -11.05
C LYS A 751 20.93 0.15 -9.90
N SER A 752 21.61 -0.23 -8.82
CA SER A 752 21.97 0.69 -7.75
C SER A 752 22.74 1.88 -8.29
N GLY A 753 22.41 3.08 -7.81
CA GLY A 753 23.03 4.31 -8.25
C GLY A 753 22.41 5.55 -7.61
N VAL A 754 22.71 6.68 -8.20
CA VAL A 754 22.18 7.99 -7.79
C VAL A 754 21.19 8.48 -8.82
N PHE A 755 20.00 8.83 -8.34
CA PHE A 755 18.90 9.31 -9.16
C PHE A 755 18.72 10.81 -8.94
N PHE A 756 18.79 11.57 -10.02
CA PHE A 756 18.71 13.02 -10.02
C PHE A 756 17.43 13.50 -10.69
N SER A 757 17.00 14.72 -10.37
CA SER A 757 16.10 15.46 -11.22
C SER A 757 16.73 15.75 -12.57
N GLN A 758 15.92 16.00 -13.60
CA GLN A 758 16.44 16.40 -14.93
C GLN A 758 17.30 17.67 -14.84
N SER A 759 16.88 18.65 -14.01
CA SER A 759 17.63 19.90 -13.84
C SER A 759 18.98 19.70 -13.18
N ALA A 760 19.09 18.87 -12.17
CA ALA A 760 20.36 18.54 -11.52
C ALA A 760 21.28 17.73 -12.45
N PHE A 761 20.71 16.81 -13.21
CA PHE A 761 21.44 16.01 -14.19
C PHE A 761 22.06 16.88 -15.31
N ASP A 762 21.29 17.84 -15.84
CA ASP A 762 21.75 18.80 -16.86
C ASP A 762 22.83 19.76 -16.29
N LYS A 763 22.67 20.23 -15.03
CA LYS A 763 23.63 21.10 -14.34
C LYS A 763 25.00 20.42 -14.14
N LEU A 764 24.98 19.09 -13.92
CA LEU A 764 26.20 18.29 -13.78
C LEU A 764 26.77 17.80 -15.12
N GLU A 765 26.16 18.20 -16.24
CA GLU A 765 26.54 17.79 -17.61
C GLU A 765 26.65 16.26 -17.77
N LEU A 766 25.69 15.51 -17.17
CA LEU A 766 25.67 14.06 -17.18
C LEU A 766 24.92 13.52 -18.42
N ALA A 767 25.33 12.34 -18.86
CA ALA A 767 24.61 11.50 -19.82
C ALA A 767 24.18 10.18 -19.13
N THR A 768 23.14 9.54 -19.66
CA THR A 768 22.67 8.24 -19.14
C THR A 768 23.80 7.21 -19.19
N GLY A 769 24.10 6.59 -18.05
CA GLY A 769 25.19 5.64 -17.90
C GLY A 769 26.53 6.24 -17.47
N ASP A 770 26.62 7.56 -17.33
CA ASP A 770 27.78 8.20 -16.71
C ASP A 770 27.89 7.79 -15.23
N LYS A 771 29.10 7.88 -14.71
CA LYS A 771 29.36 7.69 -13.29
C LYS A 771 29.58 9.03 -12.60
N VAL A 772 29.16 9.07 -11.35
CA VAL A 772 29.39 10.22 -10.45
C VAL A 772 30.18 9.77 -9.25
N LYS A 773 31.05 10.64 -8.79
CA LYS A 773 31.67 10.56 -7.46
C LYS A 773 30.76 11.23 -6.45
N VAL A 774 30.40 10.49 -5.41
CA VAL A 774 29.60 10.97 -4.28
C VAL A 774 30.46 10.92 -3.04
N GLU A 775 30.67 12.06 -2.43
CA GLU A 775 31.42 12.21 -1.17
C GLU A 775 30.45 12.60 -0.05
N ALA A 776 30.26 11.74 0.93
CA ALA A 776 29.39 11.98 2.09
C ALA A 776 29.90 11.22 3.32
N ASN A 777 29.82 11.83 4.49
CA ASN A 777 30.19 11.20 5.78
C ASN A 777 31.60 10.60 5.84
N GLY A 778 32.55 11.16 5.06
CA GLY A 778 33.93 10.67 4.98
C GLY A 778 34.16 9.53 3.99
N GLU A 779 33.11 9.05 3.36
CA GLU A 779 33.16 8.04 2.29
C GLU A 779 33.12 8.69 0.92
N THR A 780 33.79 8.07 -0.06
CA THR A 780 33.76 8.47 -1.45
C THR A 780 33.46 7.26 -2.31
N LEU A 781 32.32 7.28 -3.02
CA LEU A 781 31.87 6.20 -3.88
C LEU A 781 31.68 6.66 -5.31
N GLU A 782 31.98 5.77 -6.26
CA GLU A 782 31.69 5.95 -7.68
C GLU A 782 30.42 5.16 -8.05
N LEU A 783 29.36 5.87 -8.36
CA LEU A 783 28.03 5.32 -8.60
C LEU A 783 27.51 5.66 -9.99
N ASN A 784 26.62 4.84 -10.55
CA ASN A 784 25.94 5.14 -11.80
C ASN A 784 24.95 6.30 -11.60
N ALA A 785 24.85 7.18 -12.59
CA ALA A 785 23.93 8.31 -12.57
C ALA A 785 22.70 8.01 -13.44
N TYR A 786 21.53 8.28 -12.87
CA TYR A 786 20.24 8.11 -13.54
C TYR A 786 19.40 9.38 -13.41
N VAL A 787 18.44 9.53 -14.32
CA VAL A 787 17.41 10.57 -14.22
C VAL A 787 16.12 9.94 -13.71
N ASP A 788 15.55 10.56 -12.68
CA ASP A 788 14.14 10.34 -12.32
C ASP A 788 13.39 11.66 -12.56
N VAL A 789 12.56 11.71 -13.58
CA VAL A 789 11.76 12.89 -13.94
C VAL A 789 10.75 13.29 -12.85
N GLN A 790 10.55 12.44 -11.87
CA GLN A 790 9.66 12.69 -10.74
C GLN A 790 10.36 13.34 -9.55
N ILE A 791 11.70 13.48 -9.55
CA ILE A 791 12.44 14.23 -8.54
C ILE A 791 12.42 15.70 -8.92
N MET A 792 12.12 16.56 -7.95
CA MET A 792 12.12 18.02 -8.10
C MET A 792 13.36 18.61 -7.41
N GLU A 793 13.94 19.64 -8.00
CA GLU A 793 15.03 20.45 -7.45
C GLU A 793 16.38 19.71 -7.23
N ASP A 794 17.23 20.22 -6.33
CA ASP A 794 18.60 19.76 -6.11
C ASP A 794 18.72 18.59 -5.11
N VAL A 795 17.68 17.80 -4.96
CA VAL A 795 17.67 16.56 -4.16
C VAL A 795 17.97 15.38 -5.07
N ALA A 796 18.82 14.46 -4.60
CA ALA A 796 19.04 13.19 -5.29
C ALA A 796 18.73 12.04 -4.34
N TYR A 797 18.23 10.91 -4.83
CA TYR A 797 18.16 9.72 -4.00
C TYR A 797 19.19 8.67 -4.40
N VAL A 798 19.64 7.92 -3.41
CA VAL A 798 20.62 6.84 -3.55
C VAL A 798 19.98 5.52 -3.21
N SER A 799 19.99 4.57 -4.14
CA SER A 799 19.42 3.25 -3.93
C SER A 799 20.37 2.31 -3.19
N THR A 800 19.79 1.42 -2.38
CA THR A 800 20.52 0.47 -1.52
C THR A 800 19.95 -0.95 -1.56
N PHE A 801 19.14 -1.29 -2.57
CA PHE A 801 18.37 -2.55 -2.63
C PHE A 801 19.20 -3.76 -3.04
N GLU A 802 20.35 -3.57 -3.70
CA GLU A 802 21.20 -4.69 -4.09
C GLU A 802 21.94 -5.30 -2.90
N LYS A 803 22.17 -6.61 -2.93
CA LYS A 803 23.01 -7.32 -1.97
C LYS A 803 24.39 -6.65 -1.89
N ASN A 804 24.87 -6.43 -0.69
CA ASN A 804 26.18 -5.81 -0.44
C ASN A 804 26.34 -4.39 -1.02
N SER A 805 25.26 -3.65 -1.16
CA SER A 805 25.33 -2.26 -1.62
C SER A 805 26.22 -1.43 -0.71
N THR A 806 27.32 -0.92 -1.27
CA THR A 806 28.26 -0.03 -0.56
C THR A 806 27.67 1.37 -0.33
N SER A 807 26.62 1.74 -1.06
CA SER A 807 25.99 3.05 -0.98
C SER A 807 25.35 3.35 0.39
N LYS A 808 25.09 2.34 1.22
CA LYS A 808 24.68 2.53 2.62
C LYS A 808 25.70 3.34 3.42
N ALA A 809 26.99 3.22 3.13
CA ALA A 809 28.07 3.95 3.83
C ALA A 809 28.03 5.48 3.64
N LEU A 810 27.32 5.98 2.60
CA LEU A 810 27.10 7.41 2.40
C LEU A 810 26.17 8.03 3.44
N PHE A 811 25.50 7.23 4.24
CA PHE A 811 24.54 7.66 5.26
C PHE A 811 25.02 7.24 6.67
N ASN A 812 24.87 8.15 7.63
CA ASN A 812 24.99 7.83 9.05
C ASN A 812 23.70 7.13 9.52
N THR A 813 23.19 7.51 10.68
CA THR A 813 21.93 6.97 11.20
C THR A 813 20.72 7.47 10.42
N TYR A 814 20.76 8.68 9.87
CA TYR A 814 19.64 9.35 9.21
C TYR A 814 19.58 9.03 7.71
N ARG A 815 18.38 9.00 7.13
CA ARG A 815 18.18 8.74 5.70
C ARG A 815 18.64 9.87 4.79
N TYR A 816 18.98 11.03 5.33
CA TYR A 816 19.47 12.19 4.61
C TYR A 816 20.95 12.44 4.95
N SER A 817 21.72 12.80 3.96
CA SER A 817 23.10 13.23 4.12
C SER A 817 23.41 14.39 3.19
N LYS A 818 24.37 15.21 3.59
CA LYS A 818 25.00 16.18 2.71
C LYS A 818 26.05 15.47 1.86
N ALA A 819 26.07 15.72 0.58
CA ALA A 819 27.02 15.10 -0.32
C ALA A 819 27.61 16.13 -1.31
N LYS A 820 28.88 15.98 -1.64
CA LYS A 820 29.46 16.55 -2.85
C LYS A 820 29.30 15.54 -3.98
N VAL A 821 28.72 15.98 -5.06
CA VAL A 821 28.51 15.15 -6.24
C VAL A 821 29.24 15.78 -7.43
N THR A 822 30.12 15.01 -8.04
CA THR A 822 30.89 15.44 -9.21
C THR A 822 30.87 14.35 -10.28
N LYS A 823 30.97 14.74 -11.55
CA LYS A 823 31.18 13.78 -12.63
C LYS A 823 32.49 13.04 -12.40
N ALA A 824 32.52 11.70 -12.53
CA ALA A 824 33.68 10.85 -12.28
C ALA A 824 34.74 10.95 -13.40
#